data_b8c564243e5eee82b2a4291d9901b639
#
_entry.id   b8c564243e5eee82b2a4291d9901b639
#
_cell.length_a   1.000
_cell.length_b   1.000
_cell.length_c   1.000
_cell.angle_alpha   90.00
_cell.angle_beta   90.00
_cell.angle_gamma   90.00
#
_symmetry.space_group_name_H-M   'P 1'
#
loop_
_entity.id
_entity.type
_entity.pdbx_description
1 polymer ?
#
loop_
_entity_poly.entity_id
_entity_poly.type
_entity_poly.pdbx_seq_one_letter_code
_entity_poly.pdbx_strand_id
1 'polypeptide(L)'
;MKYTTSTLKFFLLLGLFCSWPLPARTQPGEKESLERRLAAVKDASPDALLNTVQELAAGLTEEVGRQLKETLKDEGFFDRGEEYRFVAAALALTRKQDPGLRKLGLTSALVLARKAASKEIRCLAIRLLGESGELDRVKSTLADILEGAVKKDKPRLLIAASLALDRLDNTGSRLPLLRLVHDTGRSFAIRSEAALAIARMSPRGALDPIVLAFIRKLSGEQSERGALARLLFERAARLNGQAPDLLDQLEKLQRENAQLARRIKDLEIKRREGPGDALEEFIDMLRGEFVNPAEVNIKALASEAFRALVDQLDFSTFLSPADLDRARRRSAGRQLGLGAEFFKLDRLSPLIVVRTFPHKNNTGTRKALHAGDRVVALAGESTIGLRPEDIRAILGNQEPGQPVHVEIDRWGQADSLNIVIQHGPIETPALFSELLPEAVAYVRVPRFGSRTAENLGELLTNFSERAGGLKGFILDLRGNSGGLLEEAVKVVDLLVDDTGIPIVSQVSSGGRPGREYNATAGRLITCPTMVLVNGWSASSSEVVAGALQDLKRATIIGTRTYGKGVSQQRLDVPASVNRLVGGKASVQLANFYLQLPSGRRFHGPRDSRGRVTVGRRGGIEPDVIVADPLKELASWEQDELLRVQYSTELYEYLNIHYEHLEFLWQEAPRDLTRAEDYPEFLLLYSSLATSLSKAQVGAALHLLLHRKIEDEEQTEFANTLHADIQLQKAIAELGITVETHPSYARWLPGKIQQD
;
A
#
# COMPACT_ATOMS: atom_id res chain seq x y z
N MET A 1 -35.21 -19.44 -16.61
CA MET A 1 -33.83 -19.05 -16.87
C MET A 1 -33.68 -17.53 -17.01
N LYS A 2 -34.38 -16.71 -16.19
CA LYS A 2 -34.39 -15.24 -16.29
C LYS A 2 -34.04 -14.52 -14.94
N TYR A 3 -33.44 -15.23 -13.97
CA TYR A 3 -33.25 -14.69 -12.62
C TYR A 3 -31.80 -14.52 -12.17
N THR A 4 -30.80 -14.63 -13.05
CA THR A 4 -29.37 -14.71 -12.63
C THR A 4 -28.59 -13.42 -12.74
N THR A 5 -29.03 -12.44 -13.52
CA THR A 5 -28.32 -11.16 -13.72
C THR A 5 -28.67 -10.10 -12.67
N SER A 6 -29.89 -10.09 -12.18
CA SER A 6 -30.39 -9.12 -11.19
C SER A 6 -29.72 -9.25 -9.82
N THR A 7 -29.44 -10.48 -9.38
CA THR A 7 -28.91 -10.76 -8.03
C THR A 7 -27.45 -10.31 -7.86
N LEU A 8 -26.70 -10.21 -8.94
CA LEU A 8 -25.27 -9.89 -8.89
C LEU A 8 -24.97 -8.38 -8.96
N LYS A 9 -25.74 -7.60 -9.72
CA LYS A 9 -25.76 -6.14 -9.64
C LYS A 9 -26.02 -5.68 -8.22
N PHE A 10 -26.92 -6.39 -7.59
CA PHE A 10 -27.25 -6.26 -6.20
C PHE A 10 -26.08 -6.51 -5.24
N PHE A 11 -25.19 -7.44 -5.53
CA PHE A 11 -24.02 -7.76 -4.70
C PHE A 11 -22.85 -6.76 -4.88
N LEU A 12 -22.72 -6.14 -6.04
CA LEU A 12 -21.69 -5.14 -6.33
C LEU A 12 -22.06 -3.74 -5.79
N LEU A 13 -23.32 -3.35 -5.89
CA LEU A 13 -23.79 -1.99 -5.54
C LEU A 13 -23.68 -1.66 -4.05
N LEU A 14 -23.86 -2.59 -3.14
CA LEU A 14 -23.73 -2.33 -1.69
C LEU A 14 -22.27 -2.27 -1.18
N GLY A 15 -21.30 -2.73 -1.94
CA GLY A 15 -19.87 -2.48 -1.66
C GLY A 15 -19.39 -1.11 -2.11
N LEU A 16 -20.21 -0.39 -2.89
CA LEU A 16 -19.89 0.88 -3.53
C LEU A 16 -20.54 2.10 -2.84
N PHE A 17 -21.19 1.92 -1.70
CA PHE A 17 -21.81 3.03 -0.96
C PHE A 17 -20.81 4.08 -0.45
N CYS A 18 -19.52 3.82 -0.59
CA CYS A 18 -18.45 4.71 -0.12
C CYS A 18 -17.59 5.35 -1.21
N SER A 19 -17.85 5.16 -2.52
CA SER A 19 -16.87 5.60 -3.53
C SER A 19 -17.44 6.00 -4.89
N TRP A 20 -18.58 6.73 -4.96
CA TRP A 20 -19.02 7.29 -6.23
C TRP A 20 -19.25 8.80 -6.14
N PRO A 21 -18.80 9.58 -7.16
CA PRO A 21 -19.09 11.01 -7.20
C PRO A 21 -20.60 11.25 -7.36
N LEU A 22 -21.09 12.23 -6.64
CA LEU A 22 -22.49 12.69 -6.75
C LEU A 22 -22.77 13.15 -8.18
N PRO A 23 -23.84 12.68 -8.84
CA PRO A 23 -24.25 13.23 -10.10
C PRO A 23 -24.68 14.70 -9.91
N ALA A 24 -24.37 15.54 -10.91
CA ALA A 24 -24.62 16.96 -10.95
C ALA A 24 -26.04 17.32 -10.50
N ARG A 25 -26.15 18.43 -9.76
CA ARG A 25 -27.37 19.06 -9.29
C ARG A 25 -28.42 19.14 -10.39
N THR A 26 -29.47 18.34 -10.31
CA THR A 26 -30.73 18.61 -10.97
C THR A 26 -31.46 19.69 -10.18
N GLN A 27 -31.99 20.67 -10.89
CA GLN A 27 -32.77 21.79 -10.31
C GLN A 27 -33.98 21.27 -9.51
N PRO A 28 -34.42 22.00 -8.46
CA PRO A 28 -35.52 21.59 -7.60
C PRO A 28 -36.86 21.77 -8.31
N GLY A 29 -37.34 20.71 -8.94
CA GLY A 29 -38.75 20.61 -9.32
C GLY A 29 -39.53 19.96 -8.17
N GLU A 30 -40.61 20.56 -7.76
CA GLU A 30 -41.64 20.22 -6.79
C GLU A 30 -41.30 19.13 -5.74
N LYS A 31 -41.33 19.52 -4.48
CA LYS A 31 -41.12 18.70 -3.27
C LYS A 31 -42.17 17.57 -3.21
N GLU A 32 -41.91 16.47 -3.87
CA GLU A 32 -42.63 15.24 -3.63
C GLU A 32 -42.35 14.78 -2.20
N SER A 33 -43.39 14.56 -1.38
CA SER A 33 -43.22 14.17 0.01
C SER A 33 -42.46 12.84 0.10
N LEU A 34 -41.60 12.69 1.13
CA LEU A 34 -40.87 11.45 1.42
C LEU A 34 -41.81 10.22 1.40
N GLU A 35 -43.00 10.36 1.94
CA GLU A 35 -44.03 9.29 1.97
C GLU A 35 -44.45 8.86 0.58
N ARG A 36 -44.62 9.76 -0.37
CA ARG A 36 -45.03 9.45 -1.74
C ARG A 36 -43.92 8.70 -2.48
N ARG A 37 -42.67 9.12 -2.29
CA ARG A 37 -41.50 8.46 -2.87
C ARG A 37 -41.25 7.07 -2.25
N LEU A 38 -41.47 6.92 -0.94
CA LEU A 38 -41.39 5.62 -0.27
C LEU A 38 -42.57 4.72 -0.66
N ALA A 39 -43.78 5.25 -0.89
CA ALA A 39 -44.92 4.46 -1.35
C ALA A 39 -44.72 3.86 -2.75
N ALA A 40 -43.93 4.54 -3.60
CA ALA A 40 -43.63 4.08 -4.94
C ALA A 40 -42.75 2.81 -5.00
N VAL A 41 -42.11 2.39 -3.90
CA VAL A 41 -41.23 1.20 -3.85
C VAL A 41 -41.97 -0.11 -3.57
N LYS A 42 -43.31 -0.08 -3.50
CA LYS A 42 -44.12 -1.29 -3.32
C LYS A 42 -43.87 -2.25 -4.48
N ASP A 43 -43.56 -3.50 -4.17
CA ASP A 43 -43.24 -4.55 -5.12
C ASP A 43 -41.99 -4.28 -6.00
N ALA A 44 -41.14 -3.31 -5.58
CA ALA A 44 -39.91 -2.99 -6.30
C ALA A 44 -38.88 -4.13 -6.24
N SER A 45 -38.14 -4.27 -7.33
CA SER A 45 -37.01 -5.23 -7.35
C SER A 45 -35.95 -4.81 -6.35
N PRO A 46 -35.12 -5.73 -5.84
CA PRO A 46 -34.02 -5.40 -4.94
C PRO A 46 -33.08 -4.29 -5.43
N ASP A 47 -32.80 -4.27 -6.74
CA ASP A 47 -31.97 -3.24 -7.38
C ASP A 47 -32.66 -1.87 -7.37
N ALA A 48 -33.98 -1.85 -7.63
CA ALA A 48 -34.78 -0.62 -7.58
C ALA A 48 -34.84 -0.04 -6.15
N LEU A 49 -34.93 -0.89 -5.13
CA LEU A 49 -34.88 -0.47 -3.72
C LEU A 49 -33.59 0.22 -3.37
N LEU A 50 -32.47 -0.31 -3.84
CA LEU A 50 -31.16 0.26 -3.58
C LEU A 50 -30.96 1.59 -4.31
N ASN A 51 -31.34 1.69 -5.57
CA ASN A 51 -31.29 2.94 -6.33
C ASN A 51 -32.15 4.01 -5.63
N THR A 52 -33.34 3.66 -5.15
CA THR A 52 -34.18 4.59 -4.39
C THR A 52 -33.50 5.06 -3.11
N VAL A 53 -32.83 4.16 -2.38
CA VAL A 53 -32.05 4.56 -1.17
C VAL A 53 -30.95 5.54 -1.55
N GLN A 54 -30.22 5.31 -2.65
CA GLN A 54 -29.14 6.19 -3.12
C GLN A 54 -29.68 7.58 -3.53
N GLU A 55 -30.74 7.61 -4.33
CA GLU A 55 -31.36 8.85 -4.80
C GLU A 55 -31.92 9.69 -3.63
N LEU A 56 -32.53 9.03 -2.65
CA LEU A 56 -33.07 9.70 -1.47
C LEU A 56 -31.94 10.13 -0.51
N ALA A 57 -30.88 9.34 -0.39
CA ALA A 57 -29.73 9.70 0.46
C ALA A 57 -29.03 10.97 -0.04
N ALA A 58 -28.89 11.14 -1.34
CA ALA A 58 -28.30 12.34 -1.96
C ALA A 58 -29.10 13.63 -1.70
N GLY A 59 -30.40 13.53 -1.43
CA GLY A 59 -31.30 14.66 -1.15
C GLY A 59 -31.71 14.80 0.33
N LEU A 60 -31.00 14.20 1.27
CA LEU A 60 -31.35 14.19 2.69
C LEU A 60 -31.16 15.58 3.33
N THR A 61 -32.25 16.34 3.43
CA THR A 61 -32.33 17.58 4.23
C THR A 61 -32.71 17.28 5.69
N GLU A 62 -32.59 18.28 6.59
CA GLU A 62 -33.07 18.14 7.98
C GLU A 62 -34.55 17.82 8.04
N GLU A 63 -35.34 18.42 7.13
CA GLU A 63 -36.78 18.19 7.04
C GLU A 63 -37.10 16.74 6.69
N VAL A 64 -36.41 16.15 5.71
CA VAL A 64 -36.54 14.73 5.38
C VAL A 64 -36.14 13.83 6.53
N GLY A 65 -35.12 14.21 7.31
CA GLY A 65 -34.71 13.51 8.52
C GLY A 65 -35.79 13.51 9.60
N ARG A 66 -36.50 14.63 9.78
CA ARG A 66 -37.62 14.76 10.72
C ARG A 66 -38.79 13.86 10.29
N GLN A 67 -39.18 13.92 9.00
CA GLN A 67 -40.24 13.07 8.43
C GLN A 67 -39.92 11.58 8.59
N LEU A 68 -38.65 11.18 8.30
CA LEU A 68 -38.20 9.80 8.44
C LEU A 68 -38.27 9.33 9.90
N LYS A 69 -38.01 10.19 10.87
CA LYS A 69 -38.09 9.89 12.30
C LYS A 69 -39.53 9.67 12.77
N GLU A 70 -40.45 10.47 12.25
CA GLU A 70 -41.89 10.30 12.48
C GLU A 70 -42.38 9.01 11.85
N THR A 71 -42.05 8.75 10.60
CA THR A 71 -42.39 7.52 9.89
C THR A 71 -41.93 6.23 10.61
N LEU A 72 -40.71 6.23 11.14
CA LEU A 72 -40.15 5.07 11.85
C LEU A 72 -40.73 4.86 13.26
N LYS A 73 -41.37 5.86 13.83
CA LYS A 73 -42.08 5.79 15.12
C LYS A 73 -43.55 5.43 15.01
N ASP A 74 -44.12 5.55 13.81
CA ASP A 74 -45.50 5.26 13.53
C ASP A 74 -45.82 3.78 13.84
N GLU A 75 -46.84 3.51 14.67
CA GLU A 75 -47.27 2.17 15.03
C GLU A 75 -47.75 1.39 13.80
N GLY A 76 -48.35 2.05 12.80
CA GLY A 76 -48.72 1.48 11.51
C GLY A 76 -47.54 1.22 10.54
N PHE A 77 -46.31 1.59 10.92
CA PHE A 77 -45.12 1.36 10.07
C PHE A 77 -44.91 -0.13 9.71
N PHE A 78 -45.25 -1.02 10.62
CA PHE A 78 -45.12 -2.46 10.39
C PHE A 78 -46.21 -3.05 9.51
N ASP A 79 -47.32 -2.34 9.26
CA ASP A 79 -48.41 -2.74 8.35
C ASP A 79 -48.11 -2.29 6.89
N ARG A 80 -47.17 -1.41 6.69
CA ARG A 80 -46.67 -1.02 5.37
C ARG A 80 -45.76 -2.11 4.78
N GLY A 81 -45.67 -2.21 3.46
CA GLY A 81 -44.89 -3.27 2.78
C GLY A 81 -43.44 -3.37 3.25
N GLU A 82 -42.84 -4.55 3.12
CA GLU A 82 -41.45 -4.82 3.56
C GLU A 82 -40.42 -3.98 2.83
N GLU A 83 -40.65 -3.67 1.56
CA GLU A 83 -39.83 -2.81 0.72
C GLU A 83 -39.76 -1.37 1.27
N TYR A 84 -40.91 -0.84 1.60
CA TYR A 84 -41.02 0.49 2.23
C TYR A 84 -40.23 0.55 3.54
N ARG A 85 -40.39 -0.44 4.41
CA ARG A 85 -39.68 -0.56 5.70
C ARG A 85 -38.18 -0.69 5.51
N PHE A 86 -37.75 -1.43 4.49
CA PHE A 86 -36.33 -1.57 4.20
C PHE A 86 -35.71 -0.24 3.78
N VAL A 87 -36.33 0.47 2.82
CA VAL A 87 -35.82 1.78 2.35
C VAL A 87 -35.75 2.78 3.49
N ALA A 88 -36.81 2.87 4.32
CA ALA A 88 -36.82 3.77 5.46
C ALA A 88 -35.76 3.43 6.51
N ALA A 89 -35.54 2.16 6.81
CA ALA A 89 -34.50 1.72 7.73
C ALA A 89 -33.09 1.99 7.16
N ALA A 90 -32.86 1.76 5.87
CA ALA A 90 -31.61 2.03 5.22
C ALA A 90 -31.28 3.53 5.24
N LEU A 91 -32.23 4.40 4.87
CA LEU A 91 -32.06 5.85 4.94
C LEU A 91 -31.77 6.36 6.36
N ALA A 92 -32.43 5.79 7.36
CA ALA A 92 -32.19 6.16 8.76
C ALA A 92 -30.76 5.83 9.20
N LEU A 93 -30.20 4.71 8.72
CA LEU A 93 -28.84 4.29 9.04
C LEU A 93 -27.76 5.09 8.28
N THR A 94 -28.08 5.71 7.13
CA THR A 94 -27.16 6.63 6.44
C THR A 94 -26.95 7.93 7.21
N ARG A 95 -27.89 8.35 8.07
CA ARG A 95 -27.77 9.55 8.91
C ARG A 95 -27.00 9.28 10.20
N LYS A 96 -25.68 9.25 10.07
CA LYS A 96 -24.75 8.99 11.18
C LYS A 96 -24.84 10.02 12.31
N GLN A 97 -25.19 11.26 12.02
CA GLN A 97 -25.26 12.39 12.95
C GLN A 97 -26.51 12.45 13.84
N ASP A 98 -27.55 11.65 13.58
CA ASP A 98 -28.75 11.55 14.45
C ASP A 98 -28.82 10.18 15.15
N PRO A 99 -28.33 10.06 16.40
CA PRO A 99 -28.34 8.80 17.14
C PRO A 99 -29.73 8.21 17.34
N GLY A 100 -30.76 9.08 17.49
CA GLY A 100 -32.12 8.65 17.67
C GLY A 100 -32.73 8.02 16.43
N LEU A 101 -32.50 8.64 15.28
CA LEU A 101 -32.92 8.12 13.97
C LEU A 101 -32.18 6.82 13.63
N ARG A 102 -30.88 6.79 13.87
CA ARG A 102 -30.06 5.59 13.66
C ARG A 102 -30.54 4.40 14.50
N LYS A 103 -30.89 4.63 15.78
CA LYS A 103 -31.45 3.60 16.66
C LYS A 103 -32.79 3.04 16.14
N LEU A 104 -33.64 3.88 15.58
CA LEU A 104 -34.90 3.45 14.96
C LEU A 104 -34.66 2.64 13.69
N GLY A 105 -33.74 3.11 12.82
CA GLY A 105 -33.34 2.38 11.61
C GLY A 105 -32.77 0.99 11.92
N LEU A 106 -31.88 0.92 12.94
CA LEU A 106 -31.29 -0.33 13.40
C LEU A 106 -32.37 -1.30 13.93
N THR A 107 -33.32 -0.82 14.73
CA THR A 107 -34.40 -1.63 15.26
C THR A 107 -35.27 -2.20 14.12
N SER A 108 -35.60 -1.38 13.13
CA SER A 108 -36.37 -1.79 11.95
C SER A 108 -35.62 -2.81 11.11
N ALA A 109 -34.32 -2.63 10.88
CA ALA A 109 -33.48 -3.57 10.16
C ALA A 109 -33.38 -4.94 10.88
N LEU A 110 -33.27 -4.93 12.23
CA LEU A 110 -33.26 -6.16 13.04
C LEU A 110 -34.59 -6.96 12.91
N VAL A 111 -35.74 -6.27 12.87
CA VAL A 111 -37.04 -6.91 12.67
C VAL A 111 -37.13 -7.51 11.27
N LEU A 112 -36.76 -6.77 10.24
CA LEU A 112 -36.76 -7.27 8.85
C LEU A 112 -35.83 -8.47 8.65
N ALA A 113 -34.63 -8.44 9.21
CA ALA A 113 -33.67 -9.54 9.14
C ALA A 113 -34.21 -10.84 9.76
N ARG A 114 -35.01 -10.73 10.80
CA ARG A 114 -35.62 -11.90 11.48
C ARG A 114 -36.94 -12.35 10.86
N LYS A 115 -37.83 -11.44 10.49
CA LYS A 115 -39.25 -11.71 10.25
C LYS A 115 -39.75 -11.41 8.84
N ALA A 116 -39.02 -10.72 7.96
CA ALA A 116 -39.51 -10.43 6.63
C ALA A 116 -39.88 -11.71 5.89
N ALA A 117 -41.01 -11.71 5.18
CA ALA A 117 -41.47 -12.85 4.40
C ALA A 117 -40.65 -13.05 3.12
N SER A 118 -40.26 -11.91 2.49
CA SER A 118 -39.35 -11.92 1.34
C SER A 118 -37.96 -12.33 1.77
N LYS A 119 -37.40 -13.38 1.11
CA LYS A 119 -36.03 -13.84 1.35
C LYS A 119 -35.01 -12.80 0.91
N GLU A 120 -35.32 -12.05 -0.10
CA GLU A 120 -34.51 -10.99 -0.69
C GLU A 120 -34.40 -9.83 0.32
N ILE A 121 -35.51 -9.36 0.85
CA ILE A 121 -35.54 -8.30 1.87
C ILE A 121 -34.82 -8.74 3.16
N ARG A 122 -34.96 -9.99 3.56
CA ARG A 122 -34.21 -10.53 4.71
C ARG A 122 -32.69 -10.49 4.47
N CYS A 123 -32.24 -10.92 3.31
CA CYS A 123 -30.81 -10.85 2.95
C CYS A 123 -30.30 -9.42 2.91
N LEU A 124 -31.10 -8.47 2.41
CA LEU A 124 -30.80 -7.04 2.39
C LEU A 124 -30.65 -6.48 3.80
N ALA A 125 -31.62 -6.74 4.66
CA ALA A 125 -31.60 -6.27 6.04
C ALA A 125 -30.43 -6.86 6.83
N ILE A 126 -30.08 -8.13 6.61
CA ILE A 126 -28.89 -8.76 7.19
C ILE A 126 -27.61 -8.04 6.80
N ARG A 127 -27.47 -7.68 5.51
CA ARG A 127 -26.30 -6.94 5.04
C ARG A 127 -26.22 -5.53 5.63
N LEU A 128 -27.34 -4.82 5.65
CA LEU A 128 -27.45 -3.50 6.24
C LEU A 128 -27.03 -3.50 7.72
N LEU A 129 -27.36 -4.55 8.47
CA LEU A 129 -26.90 -4.75 9.84
C LEU A 129 -25.38 -4.94 9.92
N GLY A 130 -24.77 -5.66 8.99
CA GLY A 130 -23.31 -5.81 8.94
C GLY A 130 -22.58 -4.51 8.64
N GLU A 131 -23.24 -3.52 8.04
CA GLU A 131 -22.70 -2.19 7.73
C GLU A 131 -22.97 -1.16 8.85
N SER A 132 -23.82 -1.49 9.81
CA SER A 132 -24.26 -0.54 10.84
C SER A 132 -23.23 -0.24 11.94
N GLY A 133 -22.21 -1.09 12.12
CA GLY A 133 -21.12 -0.89 13.09
C GLY A 133 -21.50 -1.04 14.57
N GLU A 134 -22.76 -1.32 14.91
CA GLU A 134 -23.20 -1.54 16.30
C GLU A 134 -22.99 -3.00 16.72
N LEU A 135 -21.98 -3.24 17.61
CA LEU A 135 -21.36 -4.54 17.75
C LEU A 135 -22.19 -5.63 18.45
N ASP A 136 -22.68 -5.45 19.67
CA ASP A 136 -23.12 -6.61 20.47
C ASP A 136 -24.51 -7.16 20.11
N ARG A 137 -25.50 -6.28 20.02
CA ARG A 137 -26.88 -6.69 19.71
C ARG A 137 -27.03 -7.18 18.28
N VAL A 138 -26.28 -6.59 17.36
CA VAL A 138 -26.28 -6.99 15.95
C VAL A 138 -25.55 -8.31 15.78
N LYS A 139 -24.38 -8.49 16.39
CA LYS A 139 -23.61 -9.74 16.35
C LYS A 139 -24.44 -10.93 16.86
N SER A 140 -25.09 -10.81 18.02
CA SER A 140 -25.91 -11.90 18.56
C SER A 140 -27.05 -12.26 17.62
N THR A 141 -27.74 -11.27 17.06
CA THR A 141 -28.84 -11.50 16.11
C THR A 141 -28.35 -12.17 14.82
N LEU A 142 -27.24 -11.74 14.27
CA LEU A 142 -26.66 -12.33 13.07
C LEU A 142 -26.15 -13.75 13.32
N ALA A 143 -25.60 -14.02 14.51
CA ALA A 143 -25.20 -15.37 14.90
C ALA A 143 -26.40 -16.31 15.01
N ASP A 144 -27.52 -15.87 15.61
CA ASP A 144 -28.77 -16.64 15.66
C ASP A 144 -29.33 -16.93 14.26
N ILE A 145 -29.29 -15.94 13.37
CA ILE A 145 -29.71 -16.10 11.98
C ILE A 145 -28.82 -17.10 11.24
N LEU A 146 -27.50 -17.02 11.45
CA LEU A 146 -26.54 -17.94 10.85
C LEU A 146 -26.79 -19.38 11.32
N GLU A 147 -26.93 -19.58 12.63
CA GLU A 147 -27.22 -20.90 13.20
C GLU A 147 -28.55 -21.45 12.69
N GLY A 148 -29.58 -20.61 12.65
CA GLY A 148 -30.90 -20.98 12.09
C GLY A 148 -30.85 -21.28 10.59
N ALA A 149 -30.00 -20.59 9.84
CA ALA A 149 -29.81 -20.85 8.40
C ALA A 149 -29.05 -22.16 8.15
N VAL A 150 -28.09 -22.50 8.99
CA VAL A 150 -27.37 -23.80 8.97
C VAL A 150 -28.37 -24.94 9.27
N LYS A 151 -29.13 -24.86 10.39
CA LYS A 151 -30.07 -25.89 10.83
C LYS A 151 -31.21 -26.13 9.82
N LYS A 152 -31.70 -25.07 9.17
CA LYS A 152 -32.86 -25.11 8.25
C LYS A 152 -32.45 -25.17 6.78
N ASP A 153 -31.18 -25.36 6.49
CA ASP A 153 -30.61 -25.47 5.14
C ASP A 153 -31.01 -24.30 4.21
N LYS A 154 -30.72 -23.06 4.64
CA LYS A 154 -31.04 -21.83 3.89
C LYS A 154 -29.77 -21.15 3.37
N PRO A 155 -29.15 -21.61 2.26
CA PRO A 155 -27.83 -21.21 1.85
C PRO A 155 -27.67 -19.70 1.59
N ARG A 156 -28.68 -19.03 1.01
CA ARG A 156 -28.61 -17.57 0.77
C ARG A 156 -28.58 -16.75 2.06
N LEU A 157 -29.39 -17.13 3.05
CA LEU A 157 -29.36 -16.49 4.37
C LEU A 157 -28.04 -16.77 5.09
N LEU A 158 -27.52 -17.99 4.96
CA LEU A 158 -26.23 -18.38 5.51
C LEU A 158 -25.10 -17.50 4.94
N ILE A 159 -25.06 -17.34 3.60
CA ILE A 159 -24.06 -16.48 2.94
C ILE A 159 -24.18 -15.02 3.40
N ALA A 160 -25.41 -14.49 3.43
CA ALA A 160 -25.64 -13.10 3.86
C ALA A 160 -25.24 -12.87 5.32
N ALA A 161 -25.60 -13.77 6.24
CA ALA A 161 -25.27 -13.67 7.66
C ALA A 161 -23.76 -13.83 7.90
N SER A 162 -23.10 -14.74 7.17
CA SER A 162 -21.65 -14.91 7.27
C SER A 162 -20.88 -13.67 6.83
N LEU A 163 -21.25 -13.06 5.70
CA LEU A 163 -20.65 -11.83 5.22
C LEU A 163 -20.88 -10.64 6.18
N ALA A 164 -22.08 -10.56 6.77
CA ALA A 164 -22.38 -9.51 7.72
C ALA A 164 -21.60 -9.67 9.04
N LEU A 165 -21.44 -10.89 9.52
CA LEU A 165 -20.64 -11.21 10.71
C LEU A 165 -19.14 -10.99 10.51
N ASP A 166 -18.62 -11.30 9.32
CA ASP A 166 -17.21 -11.06 8.99
C ASP A 166 -16.89 -9.56 9.07
N ARG A 167 -17.77 -8.69 8.57
CA ARG A 167 -17.63 -7.23 8.70
C ARG A 167 -17.63 -6.73 10.13
N LEU A 168 -18.13 -7.52 11.08
CA LEU A 168 -18.15 -7.25 12.51
C LEU A 168 -17.07 -8.05 13.28
N ASP A 169 -15.99 -8.46 12.60
CA ASP A 169 -14.86 -9.21 13.17
C ASP A 169 -15.20 -10.56 13.83
N ASN A 170 -16.15 -11.30 13.26
CA ASN A 170 -16.47 -12.64 13.74
C ASN A 170 -15.86 -13.73 12.83
N THR A 171 -14.70 -14.26 13.23
CA THR A 171 -13.96 -15.30 12.48
C THR A 171 -14.66 -16.64 12.37
N GLY A 172 -15.64 -16.94 13.22
CA GLY A 172 -16.40 -18.21 13.20
C GLY A 172 -17.35 -18.39 12.01
N SER A 173 -17.60 -17.33 11.25
CA SER A 173 -18.56 -17.32 10.14
C SER A 173 -18.09 -18.04 8.88
N ARG A 174 -16.80 -18.36 8.74
CA ARG A 174 -16.21 -18.99 7.53
C ARG A 174 -16.46 -20.48 7.41
N LEU A 175 -16.42 -21.21 8.51
CA LEU A 175 -16.55 -22.66 8.48
C LEU A 175 -17.87 -23.17 7.86
N PRO A 176 -19.05 -22.57 8.14
CA PRO A 176 -20.28 -22.90 7.47
C PRO A 176 -20.24 -22.68 5.95
N LEU A 177 -19.58 -21.63 5.49
CA LEU A 177 -19.41 -21.36 4.05
C LEU A 177 -18.47 -22.36 3.38
N LEU A 178 -17.38 -22.75 4.02
CA LEU A 178 -16.48 -23.78 3.51
C LEU A 178 -17.22 -25.11 3.34
N ARG A 179 -18.01 -25.53 4.32
CA ARG A 179 -18.85 -26.73 4.19
C ARG A 179 -19.78 -26.64 2.99
N LEU A 180 -20.38 -25.47 2.75
CA LEU A 180 -21.28 -25.27 1.59
C LEU A 180 -20.54 -25.35 0.26
N VAL A 181 -19.29 -24.86 0.16
CA VAL A 181 -18.44 -24.96 -1.04
C VAL A 181 -18.06 -26.42 -1.33
N HIS A 182 -17.76 -27.19 -0.29
CA HIS A 182 -17.35 -28.61 -0.42
C HIS A 182 -18.53 -29.55 -0.65
N ASP A 183 -19.77 -29.16 -0.36
CA ASP A 183 -20.97 -30.01 -0.53
C ASP A 183 -21.27 -30.24 -2.00
N THR A 184 -20.89 -31.41 -2.53
CA THR A 184 -21.09 -31.78 -3.94
C THR A 184 -22.56 -31.97 -4.31
N GLY A 185 -23.47 -32.18 -3.35
CA GLY A 185 -24.91 -32.25 -3.56
C GLY A 185 -25.56 -30.90 -3.90
N ARG A 186 -24.86 -29.79 -3.74
CA ARG A 186 -25.36 -28.45 -4.04
C ARG A 186 -25.09 -28.02 -5.48
N SER A 187 -25.98 -27.17 -6.00
CA SER A 187 -25.83 -26.61 -7.34
C SER A 187 -24.55 -25.78 -7.44
N PHE A 188 -23.94 -25.73 -8.63
CA PHE A 188 -22.76 -24.89 -8.91
C PHE A 188 -23.00 -23.42 -8.56
N ALA A 189 -24.20 -22.89 -8.76
CA ALA A 189 -24.54 -21.51 -8.45
C ALA A 189 -24.40 -21.20 -6.95
N ILE A 190 -24.93 -22.04 -6.07
CA ILE A 190 -24.86 -21.87 -4.62
C ILE A 190 -23.41 -22.01 -4.11
N ARG A 191 -22.70 -23.03 -4.57
CA ARG A 191 -21.30 -23.28 -4.19
C ARG A 191 -20.39 -22.13 -4.62
N SER A 192 -20.60 -21.57 -5.81
CA SER A 192 -19.82 -20.45 -6.31
C SER A 192 -20.16 -19.13 -5.62
N GLU A 193 -21.40 -18.90 -5.18
CA GLU A 193 -21.75 -17.76 -4.31
C GLU A 193 -21.05 -17.86 -2.95
N ALA A 194 -21.02 -19.04 -2.35
CA ALA A 194 -20.29 -19.27 -1.10
C ALA A 194 -18.77 -19.08 -1.28
N ALA A 195 -18.20 -19.56 -2.39
CA ALA A 195 -16.79 -19.36 -2.70
C ALA A 195 -16.42 -17.89 -2.87
N LEU A 196 -17.25 -17.10 -3.58
CA LEU A 196 -17.08 -15.65 -3.69
C LEU A 196 -17.21 -14.94 -2.34
N ALA A 197 -18.11 -15.40 -1.47
CA ALA A 197 -18.22 -14.86 -0.11
C ALA A 197 -16.96 -15.11 0.69
N ILE A 198 -16.42 -16.34 0.70
CA ILE A 198 -15.18 -16.68 1.40
C ILE A 198 -13.99 -15.84 0.88
N ALA A 199 -13.89 -15.66 -0.42
CA ALA A 199 -12.82 -14.89 -1.03
C ALA A 199 -12.87 -13.41 -0.61
N ARG A 200 -14.07 -12.85 -0.43
CA ARG A 200 -14.27 -11.50 0.11
C ARG A 200 -13.88 -11.38 1.57
N MET A 201 -14.22 -12.40 2.37
CA MET A 201 -13.90 -12.49 3.80
C MET A 201 -12.44 -12.82 4.08
N SER A 202 -11.68 -13.23 3.07
CA SER A 202 -10.29 -13.69 3.20
C SER A 202 -9.33 -12.75 2.47
N PRO A 203 -9.23 -11.47 2.89
CA PRO A 203 -8.25 -10.56 2.30
C PRO A 203 -6.80 -10.93 2.62
N ARG A 204 -6.56 -11.88 3.52
CA ARG A 204 -5.33 -12.03 4.31
C ARG A 204 -4.68 -13.40 4.31
N GLY A 205 -5.29 -14.40 3.71
CA GLY A 205 -4.77 -15.77 3.78
C GLY A 205 -4.91 -16.53 2.47
N ALA A 206 -4.16 -17.63 2.37
CA ALA A 206 -4.33 -18.61 1.31
C ALA A 206 -5.79 -19.08 1.29
N LEU A 207 -6.43 -19.00 0.13
CA LEU A 207 -7.76 -19.54 -0.06
C LEU A 207 -7.68 -21.07 -0.15
N ASP A 208 -8.72 -21.73 0.37
CA ASP A 208 -8.93 -23.15 0.16
C ASP A 208 -8.85 -23.48 -1.34
N PRO A 209 -8.14 -24.53 -1.77
CA PRO A 209 -7.94 -24.87 -3.18
C PRO A 209 -9.24 -25.02 -3.96
N ILE A 210 -10.31 -25.53 -3.32
CA ILE A 210 -11.61 -25.69 -3.97
C ILE A 210 -12.29 -24.33 -4.14
N VAL A 211 -12.18 -23.43 -3.17
CA VAL A 211 -12.66 -22.04 -3.27
C VAL A 211 -11.95 -21.34 -4.43
N LEU A 212 -10.64 -21.48 -4.51
CA LEU A 212 -9.84 -20.90 -5.59
C LEU A 212 -10.23 -21.42 -6.96
N ALA A 213 -10.50 -22.74 -7.09
CA ALA A 213 -10.95 -23.35 -8.32
C ALA A 213 -12.32 -22.80 -8.78
N PHE A 214 -13.26 -22.56 -7.85
CA PHE A 214 -14.55 -21.93 -8.17
C PHE A 214 -14.39 -20.50 -8.66
N ILE A 215 -13.55 -19.72 -7.99
CA ILE A 215 -13.31 -18.32 -8.36
C ILE A 215 -12.63 -18.26 -9.73
N ARG A 216 -11.65 -19.11 -10.00
CA ARG A 216 -11.00 -19.25 -11.31
C ARG A 216 -12.00 -19.57 -12.40
N LYS A 217 -12.88 -20.57 -12.19
CA LYS A 217 -13.91 -20.92 -13.17
C LYS A 217 -14.86 -19.76 -13.46
N LEU A 218 -15.26 -19.01 -12.44
CA LEU A 218 -16.11 -17.83 -12.58
C LEU A 218 -15.41 -16.67 -13.29
N SER A 219 -14.10 -16.51 -13.14
CA SER A 219 -13.35 -15.42 -13.74
C SER A 219 -13.38 -15.43 -15.28
N GLY A 220 -13.63 -16.58 -15.90
CA GLY A 220 -13.85 -16.71 -17.34
C GLY A 220 -15.22 -16.24 -17.84
N GLU A 221 -16.19 -15.92 -16.95
CA GLU A 221 -17.51 -15.47 -17.37
C GLU A 221 -17.49 -14.00 -17.79
N GLN A 222 -18.13 -13.68 -18.95
CA GLN A 222 -18.36 -12.29 -19.37
C GLN A 222 -19.59 -11.71 -18.64
N SER A 223 -19.48 -11.53 -17.33
CA SER A 223 -20.55 -11.02 -16.47
C SER A 223 -19.92 -10.19 -15.34
N GLU A 224 -20.72 -9.36 -14.67
CA GLU A 224 -20.27 -8.64 -13.46
C GLU A 224 -19.76 -9.61 -12.39
N ARG A 225 -20.33 -10.79 -12.29
CA ARG A 225 -19.88 -11.88 -11.41
C ARG A 225 -18.51 -12.39 -11.83
N GLY A 226 -18.26 -12.52 -13.12
CA GLY A 226 -16.96 -12.86 -13.66
C GLY A 226 -15.93 -11.77 -13.43
N ALA A 227 -16.31 -10.49 -13.56
CA ALA A 227 -15.45 -9.35 -13.23
C ALA A 227 -15.05 -9.36 -11.75
N LEU A 228 -16.00 -9.54 -10.84
CA LEU A 228 -15.70 -9.69 -9.42
C LEU A 228 -14.81 -10.90 -9.13
N ALA A 229 -15.07 -12.03 -9.76
CA ALA A 229 -14.27 -13.24 -9.59
C ALA A 229 -12.84 -13.02 -10.11
N ARG A 230 -12.64 -12.29 -11.20
CA ARG A 230 -11.31 -11.88 -11.69
C ARG A 230 -10.56 -11.07 -10.63
N LEU A 231 -11.19 -10.04 -10.08
CA LEU A 231 -10.60 -9.21 -9.01
C LEU A 231 -10.18 -10.04 -7.79
N LEU A 232 -11.06 -10.90 -7.33
CA LEU A 232 -10.80 -11.75 -6.17
C LEU A 232 -9.73 -12.81 -6.47
N PHE A 233 -9.70 -13.34 -7.70
CA PHE A 233 -8.70 -14.30 -8.15
C PHE A 233 -7.32 -13.63 -8.26
N GLU A 234 -7.22 -12.46 -8.87
CA GLU A 234 -5.98 -11.68 -8.95
C GLU A 234 -5.44 -11.34 -7.56
N ARG A 235 -6.33 -10.94 -6.64
CA ARG A 235 -5.98 -10.68 -5.25
C ARG A 235 -5.47 -11.94 -4.54
N ALA A 236 -6.17 -13.05 -4.67
CA ALA A 236 -5.78 -14.33 -4.08
C ALA A 236 -4.45 -14.85 -4.66
N ALA A 237 -4.24 -14.68 -5.96
CA ALA A 237 -3.02 -15.05 -6.63
C ALA A 237 -1.81 -14.23 -6.16
N ARG A 238 -2.00 -12.92 -5.91
CA ARG A 238 -0.96 -12.06 -5.31
C ARG A 238 -0.60 -12.52 -3.88
N LEU A 239 -1.59 -12.84 -3.06
CA LEU A 239 -1.39 -13.29 -1.68
C LEU A 239 -0.72 -14.68 -1.59
N ASN A 240 -0.97 -15.54 -2.59
CA ASN A 240 -0.35 -16.86 -2.70
C ASN A 240 0.97 -16.84 -3.48
N GLY A 241 1.47 -15.66 -3.90
CA GLY A 241 2.67 -15.53 -4.73
C GLY A 241 2.50 -16.08 -6.16
N GLN A 242 1.27 -16.18 -6.64
CA GLN A 242 0.92 -16.66 -7.98
C GLN A 242 0.19 -15.56 -8.74
N ALA A 243 0.89 -14.89 -9.66
CA ALA A 243 0.21 -13.98 -10.58
C ALA A 243 -0.67 -14.78 -11.57
N PRO A 244 -1.91 -14.36 -11.87
CA PRO A 244 -2.81 -15.07 -12.78
C PRO A 244 -2.21 -15.29 -14.17
N ASP A 245 -1.54 -14.29 -14.72
CA ASP A 245 -0.85 -14.37 -16.01
C ASP A 245 0.27 -15.40 -16.04
N LEU A 246 0.96 -15.61 -14.90
CA LEU A 246 2.03 -16.60 -14.80
C LEU A 246 1.48 -18.04 -14.79
N LEU A 247 0.30 -18.28 -14.25
CA LEU A 247 -0.32 -19.62 -14.25
C LEU A 247 -0.87 -19.99 -15.63
N ASP A 248 -1.52 -19.07 -16.34
CA ASP A 248 -1.96 -19.28 -17.70
C ASP A 248 -0.76 -19.37 -18.67
N GLN A 249 0.27 -18.56 -18.47
CA GLN A 249 1.52 -18.65 -19.19
C GLN A 249 2.27 -19.93 -18.82
N LEU A 250 2.28 -20.36 -17.56
CA LEU A 250 2.93 -21.60 -17.13
C LEU A 250 2.17 -22.85 -17.65
N GLU A 251 0.84 -22.84 -17.65
CA GLU A 251 0.07 -23.93 -18.27
C GLU A 251 0.19 -23.91 -19.79
N LYS A 252 0.21 -22.73 -20.43
CA LYS A 252 0.48 -22.60 -21.86
C LYS A 252 1.90 -23.03 -22.18
N LEU A 253 2.90 -22.55 -21.43
CA LEU A 253 4.30 -22.98 -21.53
C LEU A 253 4.49 -24.46 -21.16
N GLN A 254 3.74 -25.02 -20.22
CA GLN A 254 3.80 -26.45 -19.92
C GLN A 254 3.19 -27.30 -21.03
N ARG A 255 2.12 -26.85 -21.68
CA ARG A 255 1.56 -27.51 -22.87
C ARG A 255 2.48 -27.36 -24.08
N GLU A 256 3.02 -26.17 -24.29
CA GLU A 256 4.01 -25.89 -25.34
C GLU A 256 5.32 -26.63 -25.07
N ASN A 257 5.83 -26.65 -23.82
CA ASN A 257 6.97 -27.46 -23.44
C ASN A 257 6.74 -28.97 -23.57
N ALA A 258 5.54 -29.46 -23.31
CA ALA A 258 5.20 -30.86 -23.56
C ALA A 258 5.15 -31.18 -25.07
N GLN A 259 4.68 -30.25 -25.90
CA GLN A 259 4.73 -30.37 -27.36
C GLN A 259 6.15 -30.22 -27.88
N LEU A 260 6.93 -29.24 -27.38
CA LEU A 260 8.33 -29.05 -27.69
C LEU A 260 9.20 -30.22 -27.23
N ALA A 261 8.97 -30.76 -26.02
CA ALA A 261 9.66 -31.96 -25.53
C ALA A 261 9.38 -33.20 -26.41
N ARG A 262 8.19 -33.32 -26.99
CA ARG A 262 7.86 -34.35 -27.99
C ARG A 262 8.59 -34.08 -29.32
N ARG A 263 8.59 -32.81 -29.78
CA ARG A 263 9.28 -32.38 -30.99
C ARG A 263 10.82 -32.46 -30.88
N ILE A 264 11.38 -32.15 -29.72
CA ILE A 264 12.80 -32.30 -29.39
C ILE A 264 13.17 -33.78 -29.32
N LYS A 265 12.28 -34.66 -28.86
CA LYS A 265 12.49 -36.11 -28.85
C LYS A 265 12.42 -36.74 -30.26
N ASP A 266 11.64 -36.14 -31.15
CA ASP A 266 11.53 -36.54 -32.55
C ASP A 266 12.64 -35.95 -33.45
N LEU A 267 13.24 -34.86 -33.06
CA LEU A 267 14.44 -34.29 -33.63
C LEU A 267 15.63 -34.82 -32.83
N GLU A 268 16.29 -35.87 -33.28
CA GLU A 268 17.60 -36.31 -32.74
C GLU A 268 18.59 -35.13 -32.84
N ILE A 269 18.62 -34.27 -31.78
CA ILE A 269 19.58 -33.17 -31.71
C ILE A 269 20.96 -33.74 -31.52
N LYS A 270 21.70 -33.76 -32.60
CA LYS A 270 23.12 -34.07 -32.63
C LYS A 270 23.88 -33.05 -31.79
N ARG A 271 24.45 -33.56 -30.75
CA ARG A 271 25.45 -33.08 -29.81
C ARG A 271 26.30 -31.90 -30.28
N ARG A 272 26.33 -30.86 -29.47
CA ARG A 272 27.27 -29.73 -29.34
C ARG A 272 26.73 -28.36 -29.78
N GLU A 273 25.73 -27.91 -29.09
CA GLU A 273 25.35 -26.49 -29.12
C GLU A 273 25.30 -25.99 -27.68
N GLY A 274 25.87 -24.82 -27.43
CA GLY A 274 25.90 -24.22 -26.10
C GLY A 274 24.51 -23.65 -25.74
N PRO A 275 24.22 -23.39 -24.47
CA PRO A 275 22.96 -22.80 -24.05
C PRO A 275 22.60 -21.48 -24.75
N GLY A 276 23.60 -20.76 -25.31
CA GLY A 276 23.42 -19.54 -26.09
C GLY A 276 22.79 -19.77 -27.44
N ASP A 277 23.21 -20.83 -28.12
CA ASP A 277 22.73 -21.17 -29.46
C ASP A 277 21.25 -21.63 -29.36
N ALA A 278 20.91 -22.39 -28.33
CA ALA A 278 19.54 -22.83 -28.06
C ALA A 278 18.57 -21.64 -27.79
N LEU A 279 19.04 -20.58 -27.16
CA LEU A 279 18.23 -19.37 -26.94
C LEU A 279 18.04 -18.59 -28.25
N GLU A 280 19.06 -18.48 -29.09
CA GLU A 280 18.94 -17.83 -30.39
C GLU A 280 18.00 -18.61 -31.33
N GLU A 281 18.12 -19.94 -31.41
CA GLU A 281 17.18 -20.80 -32.15
C GLU A 281 15.76 -20.70 -31.69
N PHE A 282 15.55 -20.65 -30.36
CA PHE A 282 14.21 -20.48 -29.77
C PHE A 282 13.60 -19.12 -30.14
N ILE A 283 14.38 -18.05 -30.10
CA ILE A 283 13.97 -16.71 -30.52
C ILE A 283 13.62 -16.67 -32.01
N ASP A 284 14.43 -17.31 -32.85
CA ASP A 284 14.18 -17.38 -34.31
C ASP A 284 12.93 -18.21 -34.62
N MET A 285 12.67 -19.27 -33.86
CA MET A 285 11.44 -20.03 -33.93
C MET A 285 10.22 -19.16 -33.57
N LEU A 286 10.29 -18.40 -32.47
CA LEU A 286 9.20 -17.47 -32.07
C LEU A 286 8.93 -16.43 -33.17
N ARG A 287 9.99 -15.93 -33.81
CA ARG A 287 9.89 -14.96 -34.90
C ARG A 287 9.24 -15.55 -36.15
N GLY A 288 9.51 -16.83 -36.43
CA GLY A 288 8.95 -17.53 -37.60
C GLY A 288 7.50 -17.97 -37.40
N GLU A 289 7.11 -18.32 -36.20
CA GLU A 289 5.81 -18.95 -35.88
C GLU A 289 4.77 -18.00 -35.27
N PHE A 290 5.19 -16.81 -34.81
CA PHE A 290 4.27 -15.85 -34.20
C PHE A 290 3.40 -15.17 -35.25
N VAL A 291 2.10 -15.01 -34.94
CA VAL A 291 1.08 -14.45 -35.88
C VAL A 291 1.42 -13.04 -36.38
N ASN A 292 2.17 -12.26 -35.61
CA ASN A 292 2.67 -10.95 -36.03
C ASN A 292 4.18 -10.84 -35.75
N PRO A 293 5.07 -11.33 -36.63
CA PRO A 293 6.51 -11.36 -36.43
C PRO A 293 7.13 -9.98 -36.15
N ALA A 294 6.52 -8.91 -36.65
CA ALA A 294 6.99 -7.53 -36.44
C ALA A 294 6.89 -7.06 -34.99
N GLU A 295 6.02 -7.67 -34.20
CA GLU A 295 5.85 -7.38 -32.76
C GLU A 295 6.87 -8.12 -31.88
N VAL A 296 7.60 -9.10 -32.43
CA VAL A 296 8.60 -9.85 -31.68
C VAL A 296 9.86 -9.02 -31.45
N ASN A 297 9.88 -8.31 -30.33
CA ASN A 297 11.05 -7.54 -29.91
C ASN A 297 12.07 -8.45 -29.21
N ILE A 298 13.01 -9.00 -30.00
CA ILE A 298 14.05 -9.93 -29.51
C ILE A 298 14.86 -9.37 -28.38
N LYS A 299 15.26 -8.09 -28.44
CA LYS A 299 16.09 -7.45 -27.41
C LYS A 299 15.35 -7.38 -26.06
N ALA A 300 14.05 -7.09 -26.10
CA ALA A 300 13.20 -7.07 -24.92
C ALA A 300 13.00 -8.49 -24.35
N LEU A 301 12.65 -9.46 -25.22
CA LEU A 301 12.47 -10.87 -24.81
C LEU A 301 13.73 -11.48 -24.21
N ALA A 302 14.89 -11.24 -24.82
CA ALA A 302 16.17 -11.70 -24.32
C ALA A 302 16.51 -11.05 -22.96
N SER A 303 16.26 -9.75 -22.83
CA SER A 303 16.49 -9.04 -21.55
C SER A 303 15.62 -9.60 -20.42
N GLU A 304 14.35 -9.89 -20.70
CA GLU A 304 13.44 -10.50 -19.73
C GLU A 304 13.82 -11.94 -19.39
N ALA A 305 14.27 -12.74 -20.37
CA ALA A 305 14.74 -14.09 -20.14
C ALA A 305 15.99 -14.10 -19.22
N PHE A 306 16.97 -13.24 -19.48
CA PHE A 306 18.15 -13.12 -18.60
C PHE A 306 17.79 -12.59 -17.23
N ARG A 307 16.83 -11.67 -17.14
CA ARG A 307 16.31 -11.18 -15.85
C ARG A 307 15.69 -12.32 -15.08
N ALA A 308 14.78 -13.09 -15.69
CA ALA A 308 14.12 -14.22 -15.05
C ALA A 308 15.11 -15.29 -14.55
N LEU A 309 16.19 -15.53 -15.25
CA LEU A 309 17.26 -16.45 -14.81
C LEU A 309 18.00 -15.92 -13.59
N VAL A 310 18.35 -14.63 -13.57
CA VAL A 310 19.16 -14.03 -12.50
C VAL A 310 18.30 -13.75 -11.26
N ASP A 311 17.02 -13.41 -11.42
CA ASP A 311 16.07 -13.14 -10.33
C ASP A 311 15.76 -14.41 -9.50
N GLN A 312 16.16 -15.61 -9.97
CA GLN A 312 16.14 -16.82 -9.15
C GLN A 312 17.25 -16.83 -8.08
N LEU A 313 18.26 -15.98 -8.25
CA LEU A 313 19.36 -15.84 -7.30
C LEU A 313 19.06 -14.72 -6.32
N ASP A 314 19.13 -15.03 -5.03
CA ASP A 314 18.77 -14.09 -3.97
C ASP A 314 19.57 -12.78 -4.09
N PHE A 315 18.86 -11.67 -4.05
CA PHE A 315 19.41 -10.30 -4.20
C PHE A 315 20.29 -10.09 -5.44
N SER A 316 20.04 -10.80 -6.54
CA SER A 316 20.77 -10.64 -7.79
C SER A 316 19.82 -10.15 -8.88
N THR A 317 20.30 -9.42 -9.87
CA THR A 317 19.46 -8.97 -10.99
C THR A 317 20.27 -8.75 -12.25
N PHE A 318 19.62 -9.00 -13.39
CA PHE A 318 20.15 -8.64 -14.70
C PHE A 318 19.80 -7.18 -15.01
N LEU A 319 20.80 -6.40 -15.42
CA LEU A 319 20.65 -5.01 -15.80
C LEU A 319 20.77 -4.89 -17.33
N SER A 320 19.66 -4.65 -18.00
CA SER A 320 19.64 -4.31 -19.42
C SER A 320 20.38 -2.99 -19.68
N PRO A 321 20.68 -2.65 -20.95
CA PRO A 321 21.30 -1.36 -21.27
C PRO A 321 20.51 -0.16 -20.68
N ALA A 322 19.18 -0.19 -20.76
CA ALA A 322 18.31 0.85 -20.19
C ALA A 322 18.36 0.88 -18.66
N ASP A 323 18.43 -0.29 -18.00
CA ASP A 323 18.55 -0.37 -16.54
C ASP A 323 19.89 0.18 -16.06
N LEU A 324 20.97 -0.08 -16.79
CA LEU A 324 22.30 0.45 -16.48
C LEU A 324 22.32 1.97 -16.53
N ASP A 325 21.70 2.56 -17.53
CA ASP A 325 21.62 4.02 -17.63
C ASP A 325 20.76 4.62 -16.54
N ARG A 326 19.64 3.97 -16.19
CA ARG A 326 18.83 4.36 -15.03
C ARG A 326 19.62 4.26 -13.73
N ALA A 327 20.35 3.16 -13.52
CA ALA A 327 21.15 2.95 -12.33
C ALA A 327 22.28 3.97 -12.19
N ARG A 328 22.95 4.34 -13.29
CA ARG A 328 23.99 5.37 -13.30
C ARG A 328 23.42 6.74 -12.94
N ARG A 329 22.30 7.15 -13.54
CA ARG A 329 21.62 8.41 -13.23
C ARG A 329 21.20 8.47 -11.75
N ARG A 330 20.63 7.38 -11.24
CA ARG A 330 20.18 7.26 -9.85
C ARG A 330 21.35 7.35 -8.84
N SER A 331 22.51 6.74 -9.17
CA SER A 331 23.72 6.81 -8.32
C SER A 331 24.35 8.20 -8.32
N ALA A 332 24.15 8.98 -9.39
CA ALA A 332 24.62 10.37 -9.50
C ALA A 332 23.63 11.38 -8.87
N GLY A 333 22.57 10.93 -8.17
CA GLY A 333 21.53 11.80 -7.61
C GLY A 333 20.65 12.48 -8.66
N ARG A 334 20.72 12.04 -9.93
CA ARG A 334 19.97 12.59 -11.04
C ARG A 334 18.82 11.65 -11.39
N GLN A 335 17.74 11.71 -10.64
CA GLN A 335 16.49 11.07 -11.03
C GLN A 335 15.78 11.93 -12.09
N LEU A 336 15.30 11.30 -13.17
CA LEU A 336 14.42 11.97 -14.13
C LEU A 336 12.96 11.63 -13.77
N GLY A 337 12.09 12.62 -13.89
CA GLY A 337 10.67 12.44 -13.62
C GLY A 337 9.88 13.74 -13.66
N LEU A 338 8.69 13.72 -13.10
CA LEU A 338 7.78 14.87 -13.05
C LEU A 338 7.89 15.68 -11.75
N GLY A 339 8.86 15.39 -10.87
CA GLY A 339 8.95 16.05 -9.56
C GLY A 339 7.86 15.63 -8.57
N ALA A 340 7.27 14.46 -8.78
CA ALA A 340 6.28 13.90 -7.88
C ALA A 340 6.51 12.39 -7.68
N GLU A 341 6.12 11.89 -6.52
CA GLU A 341 6.03 10.46 -6.23
C GLU A 341 4.61 10.00 -6.46
N PHE A 342 4.47 8.90 -7.18
CA PHE A 342 3.17 8.33 -7.52
C PHE A 342 2.99 6.97 -6.90
N PHE A 343 1.77 6.70 -6.47
CA PHE A 343 1.35 5.40 -5.96
C PHE A 343 0.18 4.84 -6.77
N LYS A 344 0.22 3.54 -7.05
CA LYS A 344 -0.86 2.80 -7.69
C LYS A 344 -0.94 1.41 -7.06
N LEU A 345 -2.06 1.09 -6.46
CA LEU A 345 -2.26 -0.18 -5.76
C LEU A 345 -2.37 -1.35 -6.75
N ASP A 346 -3.21 -1.20 -7.76
CA ASP A 346 -3.48 -2.21 -8.78
C ASP A 346 -3.90 -1.57 -10.12
N ARG A 347 -4.28 -2.37 -11.11
CA ARG A 347 -4.69 -1.88 -12.42
C ARG A 347 -5.91 -0.97 -12.40
N LEU A 348 -6.84 -1.21 -11.47
CA LEU A 348 -8.14 -0.53 -11.41
C LEU A 348 -8.15 0.63 -10.42
N SER A 349 -7.19 0.67 -9.49
CA SER A 349 -7.04 1.80 -8.57
C SER A 349 -6.54 3.04 -9.32
N PRO A 350 -6.90 4.24 -8.88
CA PRO A 350 -6.35 5.46 -9.45
C PRO A 350 -4.83 5.53 -9.21
N LEU A 351 -4.12 6.20 -10.09
CA LEU A 351 -2.75 6.64 -9.85
C LEU A 351 -2.81 7.89 -8.97
N ILE A 352 -2.19 7.88 -7.81
CA ILE A 352 -2.28 8.95 -6.82
C ILE A 352 -0.94 9.65 -6.67
N VAL A 353 -0.96 10.97 -6.58
CA VAL A 353 0.20 11.78 -6.18
C VAL A 353 0.40 11.63 -4.67
N VAL A 354 1.51 11.01 -4.26
CA VAL A 354 1.85 10.80 -2.85
C VAL A 354 2.45 12.04 -2.23
N ARG A 355 3.38 12.67 -2.95
CA ARG A 355 4.04 13.93 -2.60
C ARG A 355 4.70 14.55 -3.81
N THR A 356 5.01 15.82 -3.72
CA THR A 356 5.77 16.57 -4.71
C THR A 356 7.17 16.92 -4.19
N PHE A 357 8.15 16.94 -5.09
CA PHE A 357 9.52 17.31 -4.76
C PHE A 357 9.85 18.69 -5.31
N PRO A 358 10.66 19.47 -4.60
CA PRO A 358 11.20 20.70 -5.16
C PRO A 358 12.10 20.37 -6.36
N HIS A 359 11.95 21.13 -7.42
CA HIS A 359 12.70 20.94 -8.65
C HIS A 359 13.25 22.28 -9.12
N LYS A 360 14.60 22.42 -9.22
CA LYS A 360 15.24 23.69 -9.62
C LYS A 360 14.75 24.23 -10.97
N ASN A 361 14.40 23.33 -11.89
CA ASN A 361 13.93 23.69 -13.25
C ASN A 361 12.43 23.57 -13.41
N ASN A 362 11.67 23.11 -12.42
CA ASN A 362 10.25 22.86 -12.53
C ASN A 362 9.50 23.34 -11.27
N THR A 363 9.68 24.63 -10.97
CA THR A 363 8.91 25.30 -9.89
C THR A 363 7.40 25.22 -10.10
N GLY A 364 6.96 24.80 -11.29
CA GLY A 364 5.56 24.57 -11.64
C GLY A 364 4.95 23.31 -11.04
N THR A 365 5.72 22.22 -10.85
CA THR A 365 5.14 20.94 -10.39
C THR A 365 4.53 21.04 -9.01
N ARG A 366 5.24 21.62 -8.05
CA ARG A 366 4.78 21.80 -6.67
C ARG A 366 3.54 22.69 -6.56
N LYS A 367 3.37 23.63 -7.52
CA LYS A 367 2.18 24.49 -7.60
C LYS A 367 1.04 23.84 -8.39
N ALA A 368 1.37 22.86 -9.23
CA ALA A 368 0.42 22.25 -10.16
C ALA A 368 -0.14 20.92 -9.63
N LEU A 369 0.70 20.05 -9.05
CA LEU A 369 0.28 18.79 -8.42
C LEU A 369 0.29 18.93 -6.89
N HIS A 370 -0.70 18.35 -6.25
CA HIS A 370 -0.80 18.27 -4.80
C HIS A 370 -0.87 16.80 -4.36
N ALA A 371 -0.43 16.52 -3.15
CA ALA A 371 -0.64 15.21 -2.55
C ALA A 371 -2.13 14.88 -2.50
N GLY A 372 -2.49 13.68 -2.96
CA GLY A 372 -3.87 13.24 -3.07
C GLY A 372 -4.53 13.44 -4.43
N ASP A 373 -3.93 14.20 -5.34
CA ASP A 373 -4.43 14.29 -6.72
C ASP A 373 -4.50 12.90 -7.36
N ARG A 374 -5.60 12.61 -8.02
CA ARG A 374 -5.81 11.37 -8.76
C ARG A 374 -5.47 11.61 -10.23
N VAL A 375 -4.43 10.99 -10.70
CA VAL A 375 -4.00 11.11 -12.09
C VAL A 375 -4.86 10.20 -12.96
N VAL A 376 -5.72 10.79 -13.77
CA VAL A 376 -6.65 10.11 -14.70
C VAL A 376 -5.95 9.72 -15.99
N ALA A 377 -5.15 10.65 -16.55
CA ALA A 377 -4.34 10.38 -17.72
C ALA A 377 -2.92 10.94 -17.55
N LEU A 378 -1.95 10.26 -18.16
CA LEU A 378 -0.53 10.57 -18.11
C LEU A 378 0.06 10.46 -19.53
N ALA A 379 0.62 11.55 -20.04
CA ALA A 379 1.16 11.63 -21.40
C ALA A 379 0.14 11.24 -22.49
N GLY A 380 -1.14 11.54 -22.26
CA GLY A 380 -2.25 11.22 -23.17
C GLY A 380 -2.81 9.81 -23.03
N GLU A 381 -2.28 8.98 -22.14
CA GLU A 381 -2.77 7.63 -21.88
C GLU A 381 -3.53 7.57 -20.55
N SER A 382 -4.70 6.92 -20.54
CA SER A 382 -5.46 6.69 -19.30
C SER A 382 -4.64 5.84 -18.35
N THR A 383 -4.58 6.25 -17.08
CA THR A 383 -3.89 5.48 -16.04
C THR A 383 -4.70 4.28 -15.55
N ILE A 384 -6.01 4.26 -15.80
CA ILE A 384 -6.90 3.14 -15.46
C ILE A 384 -6.59 1.95 -16.37
N GLY A 385 -6.40 0.78 -15.78
CA GLY A 385 -6.05 -0.45 -16.50
C GLY A 385 -4.54 -0.68 -16.63
N LEU A 386 -3.70 0.33 -16.42
CA LEU A 386 -2.25 0.20 -16.44
C LEU A 386 -1.71 -0.39 -15.13
N ARG A 387 -0.64 -1.16 -15.23
CA ARG A 387 0.14 -1.63 -14.07
C ARG A 387 1.12 -0.55 -13.59
N PRO A 388 1.63 -0.63 -12.36
CA PRO A 388 2.71 0.25 -11.91
C PRO A 388 3.96 0.25 -12.82
N GLU A 389 4.24 -0.89 -13.46
CA GLU A 389 5.34 -1.03 -14.42
C GLU A 389 5.08 -0.22 -15.70
N ASP A 390 3.84 -0.23 -16.19
CA ASP A 390 3.44 0.48 -17.39
C ASP A 390 3.55 2.01 -17.17
N ILE A 391 3.13 2.49 -15.99
CA ILE A 391 3.31 3.90 -15.57
C ILE A 391 4.80 4.28 -15.53
N ARG A 392 5.65 3.42 -14.97
CA ARG A 392 7.10 3.65 -14.95
C ARG A 392 7.70 3.67 -16.35
N ALA A 393 7.20 2.84 -17.27
CA ALA A 393 7.63 2.84 -18.66
C ALA A 393 7.21 4.13 -19.38
N ILE A 394 5.97 4.60 -19.20
CA ILE A 394 5.48 5.86 -19.78
C ILE A 394 6.38 7.02 -19.32
N LEU A 395 6.65 7.14 -18.01
CA LEU A 395 7.53 8.17 -17.47
C LEU A 395 8.99 8.01 -17.93
N GLY A 396 9.47 6.77 -18.01
CA GLY A 396 10.85 6.46 -18.42
C GLY A 396 11.14 6.71 -19.89
N ASN A 397 10.11 6.76 -20.72
CA ASN A 397 10.21 7.04 -22.16
C ASN A 397 10.15 8.53 -22.52
N GLN A 398 9.90 9.40 -21.52
CA GLN A 398 9.88 10.84 -21.75
C GLN A 398 11.30 11.40 -21.82
N GLU A 399 11.55 12.24 -22.83
CA GLU A 399 12.85 12.92 -22.94
C GLU A 399 12.96 14.09 -21.94
N PRO A 400 14.15 14.35 -21.39
CA PRO A 400 14.34 15.50 -20.53
C PRO A 400 13.99 16.83 -21.23
N GLY A 401 13.21 17.66 -20.55
CA GLY A 401 12.73 18.94 -21.09
C GLY A 401 11.45 18.84 -21.90
N GLN A 402 10.93 17.63 -22.13
CA GLN A 402 9.65 17.46 -22.82
C GLN A 402 8.47 17.79 -21.88
N PRO A 403 7.42 18.48 -22.39
CA PRO A 403 6.19 18.68 -21.64
C PRO A 403 5.41 17.38 -21.58
N VAL A 404 5.00 17.01 -20.38
CA VAL A 404 4.12 15.87 -20.13
C VAL A 404 2.76 16.40 -19.69
N HIS A 405 1.73 16.01 -20.41
CA HIS A 405 0.35 16.31 -20.06
C HIS A 405 -0.12 15.35 -18.98
N VAL A 406 -0.64 15.90 -17.91
CA VAL A 406 -1.16 15.16 -16.75
C VAL A 406 -2.59 15.63 -16.51
N GLU A 407 -3.56 14.75 -16.64
CA GLU A 407 -4.94 15.02 -16.31
C GLU A 407 -5.22 14.47 -14.91
N ILE A 408 -5.72 15.30 -14.03
CA ILE A 408 -5.96 14.95 -12.63
C ILE A 408 -7.39 15.28 -12.20
N ASP A 409 -7.92 14.46 -11.32
CA ASP A 409 -9.07 14.80 -10.50
C ASP A 409 -8.57 15.25 -9.12
N ARG A 410 -8.93 16.48 -8.76
CA ARG A 410 -8.60 17.06 -7.46
C ARG A 410 -9.85 17.17 -6.60
N TRP A 411 -9.75 16.75 -5.35
CA TRP A 411 -10.85 16.89 -4.40
C TRP A 411 -11.33 18.36 -4.32
N GLY A 412 -12.65 18.53 -4.28
CA GLY A 412 -13.30 19.87 -4.22
C GLY A 412 -13.41 20.58 -5.57
N GLN A 413 -12.90 20.00 -6.65
CA GLN A 413 -13.07 20.51 -8.02
C GLN A 413 -14.06 19.63 -8.79
N ALA A 414 -14.97 20.26 -9.53
CA ALA A 414 -16.00 19.52 -10.29
C ALA A 414 -15.45 18.91 -11.58
N ASP A 415 -14.48 19.57 -12.19
CA ASP A 415 -13.89 19.18 -13.48
C ASP A 415 -12.45 18.72 -13.30
N SER A 416 -12.01 17.76 -14.14
CA SER A 416 -10.61 17.34 -14.21
C SER A 416 -9.73 18.51 -14.66
N LEU A 417 -8.55 18.61 -14.06
CA LEU A 417 -7.55 19.62 -14.36
C LEU A 417 -6.51 19.06 -15.35
N ASN A 418 -6.24 19.81 -16.41
CA ASN A 418 -5.16 19.50 -17.33
C ASN A 418 -3.91 20.31 -16.96
N ILE A 419 -2.85 19.62 -16.56
CA ILE A 419 -1.60 20.19 -16.10
C ILE A 419 -0.50 19.80 -17.08
N VAL A 420 0.39 20.72 -17.39
CA VAL A 420 1.57 20.45 -18.22
C VAL A 420 2.81 20.60 -17.35
N ILE A 421 3.56 19.50 -17.20
CA ILE A 421 4.76 19.45 -16.39
C ILE A 421 5.96 19.05 -17.27
N GLN A 422 7.07 19.73 -17.12
CA GLN A 422 8.29 19.35 -17.84
C GLN A 422 8.96 18.13 -17.19
N HIS A 423 9.20 17.10 -17.98
CA HIS A 423 10.01 15.97 -17.53
C HIS A 423 11.46 16.38 -17.38
N GLY A 424 12.05 16.17 -16.21
CA GLY A 424 13.41 16.63 -15.98
C GLY A 424 14.10 16.01 -14.77
N PRO A 425 15.34 16.45 -14.48
CA PRO A 425 16.07 15.95 -13.33
C PRO A 425 15.39 16.38 -12.02
N ILE A 426 15.10 15.41 -11.15
CA ILE A 426 14.59 15.62 -9.79
C ILE A 426 15.80 15.59 -8.85
N GLU A 427 16.02 16.66 -8.13
CA GLU A 427 17.00 16.67 -7.04
C GLU A 427 16.29 16.29 -5.74
N THR A 428 16.60 15.12 -5.22
CA THR A 428 16.14 14.74 -3.88
C THR A 428 17.19 15.16 -2.87
N PRO A 429 16.82 15.76 -1.71
CA PRO A 429 17.77 16.07 -0.67
C PRO A 429 18.60 14.84 -0.28
N ALA A 430 19.91 15.02 -0.18
CA ALA A 430 20.80 13.94 0.26
C ALA A 430 20.57 13.59 1.73
N LEU A 431 20.23 14.60 2.53
CA LEU A 431 19.97 14.52 3.96
C LEU A 431 18.80 15.43 4.32
N PHE A 432 18.01 15.01 5.31
CA PHE A 432 17.05 15.86 6.00
C PHE A 432 17.56 16.07 7.41
N SER A 433 17.62 17.32 7.88
CA SER A 433 18.29 17.60 9.14
C SER A 433 17.65 18.74 9.90
N GLU A 434 17.75 18.67 11.21
CA GLU A 434 17.25 19.68 12.13
C GLU A 434 18.14 19.72 13.37
N LEU A 435 18.41 20.92 13.87
CA LEU A 435 19.00 21.11 15.17
C LEU A 435 17.87 21.25 16.18
N LEU A 436 17.55 20.15 16.84
CA LEU A 436 16.51 20.09 17.86
C LEU A 436 16.90 20.89 19.10
N PRO A 437 15.93 21.28 19.97
CA PRO A 437 16.23 21.87 21.28
C PRO A 437 17.29 21.07 22.06
N GLU A 438 17.96 21.71 23.00
CA GLU A 438 19.03 21.11 23.81
C GLU A 438 20.25 20.65 23.00
N ALA A 439 20.52 21.26 21.84
CA ALA A 439 21.67 20.96 21.00
C ALA A 439 21.73 19.48 20.54
N VAL A 440 20.58 18.91 20.22
CA VAL A 440 20.46 17.57 19.65
C VAL A 440 20.41 17.67 18.14
N ALA A 441 21.38 17.11 17.44
CA ALA A 441 21.38 17.03 15.99
C ALA A 441 20.47 15.85 15.55
N TYR A 442 19.47 16.09 14.71
CA TYR A 442 18.71 15.07 14.04
C TYR A 442 19.06 15.08 12.56
N VAL A 443 19.40 13.90 12.01
CA VAL A 443 19.68 13.75 10.58
C VAL A 443 19.06 12.47 10.07
N ARG A 444 18.15 12.60 9.09
CA ARG A 444 17.59 11.49 8.35
C ARG A 444 18.35 11.30 7.04
N VAL A 445 18.84 10.10 6.80
CA VAL A 445 19.53 9.69 5.58
C VAL A 445 18.58 8.82 4.75
N PRO A 446 17.93 9.34 3.70
CA PRO A 446 17.00 8.55 2.89
C PRO A 446 17.69 7.41 2.13
N ARG A 447 18.96 7.64 1.73
CA ARG A 447 19.76 6.69 0.96
C ARG A 447 21.25 7.06 1.05
N PHE A 448 22.13 6.06 0.98
CA PHE A 448 23.56 6.27 0.87
C PHE A 448 23.94 6.54 -0.60
N GLY A 449 23.94 7.80 -1.01
CA GLY A 449 24.40 8.30 -2.29
C GLY A 449 25.88 8.71 -2.25
N SER A 450 26.42 9.20 -3.37
CA SER A 450 27.73 9.85 -3.38
C SER A 450 27.72 11.10 -2.49
N ARG A 451 28.80 11.32 -1.74
CA ARG A 451 28.97 12.44 -0.79
C ARG A 451 28.04 12.42 0.45
N THR A 452 27.35 11.32 0.75
CA THR A 452 26.49 11.25 1.95
C THR A 452 27.30 11.50 3.23
N ALA A 453 28.47 10.89 3.36
CA ALA A 453 29.34 11.07 4.53
C ALA A 453 29.94 12.48 4.61
N GLU A 454 30.36 13.05 3.49
CA GLU A 454 30.88 14.42 3.40
C GLU A 454 29.82 15.43 3.84
N ASN A 455 28.61 15.37 3.25
CA ASN A 455 27.50 16.24 3.61
C ASN A 455 27.10 16.08 5.09
N LEU A 456 27.12 14.85 5.63
CA LEU A 456 26.86 14.61 7.05
C LEU A 456 27.93 15.24 7.93
N GLY A 457 29.19 15.11 7.56
CA GLY A 457 30.32 15.73 8.30
C GLY A 457 30.22 17.23 8.35
N GLU A 458 30.03 17.90 7.21
CA GLU A 458 29.83 19.35 7.10
C GLU A 458 28.63 19.81 7.95
N LEU A 459 27.51 19.09 7.87
CA LEU A 459 26.31 19.40 8.63
C LEU A 459 26.54 19.32 10.16
N LEU A 460 27.14 18.22 10.62
CA LEU A 460 27.40 18.01 12.04
C LEU A 460 28.39 19.05 12.59
N THR A 461 29.37 19.45 11.79
CA THR A 461 30.31 20.55 12.15
C THR A 461 29.52 21.85 12.30
N ASN A 462 28.70 22.22 11.32
CA ASN A 462 27.88 23.44 11.38
C ASN A 462 26.93 23.44 12.60
N PHE A 463 26.24 22.32 12.87
CA PHE A 463 25.36 22.21 14.03
C PHE A 463 26.13 22.32 15.36
N SER A 464 27.32 21.71 15.44
CA SER A 464 28.17 21.79 16.61
C SER A 464 28.62 23.23 16.87
N GLU A 465 29.05 23.97 15.85
CA GLU A 465 29.43 25.38 15.95
C GLU A 465 28.26 26.26 16.39
N ARG A 466 27.09 26.10 15.77
CA ARG A 466 25.88 26.87 16.11
C ARG A 466 25.38 26.63 17.53
N ALA A 467 25.55 25.41 18.03
CA ALA A 467 25.08 25.02 19.36
C ALA A 467 26.11 25.21 20.46
N GLY A 468 27.35 25.55 20.12
CA GLY A 468 28.48 25.56 21.09
C GLY A 468 28.85 24.15 21.58
N GLY A 469 28.66 23.15 20.71
CA GLY A 469 28.85 21.72 20.98
C GLY A 469 27.54 20.95 21.01
N LEU A 470 27.53 19.74 20.45
CA LEU A 470 26.34 18.86 20.44
C LEU A 470 26.22 18.06 21.74
N LYS A 471 25.03 18.00 22.31
CA LYS A 471 24.71 17.17 23.48
C LYS A 471 24.20 15.78 23.07
N GLY A 472 23.68 15.62 21.85
CA GLY A 472 23.21 14.35 21.30
C GLY A 472 23.15 14.35 19.77
N PHE A 473 23.23 13.15 19.18
CA PHE A 473 23.06 12.96 17.76
C PHE A 473 22.06 11.83 17.50
N ILE A 474 21.09 12.08 16.65
CA ILE A 474 20.11 11.09 16.20
C ILE A 474 20.25 10.89 14.70
N LEU A 475 20.68 9.70 14.30
CA LEU A 475 20.79 9.29 12.90
C LEU A 475 19.56 8.44 12.52
N ASP A 476 18.69 8.96 11.67
CA ASP A 476 17.49 8.25 11.22
C ASP A 476 17.75 7.51 9.90
N LEU A 477 17.77 6.18 9.99
CA LEU A 477 17.90 5.25 8.87
C LEU A 477 16.60 4.51 8.55
N ARG A 478 15.49 4.90 9.12
CA ARG A 478 14.20 4.29 8.84
C ARG A 478 13.80 4.52 7.39
N GLY A 479 13.33 3.45 6.73
CA GLY A 479 12.98 3.49 5.31
C GLY A 479 14.18 3.54 4.36
N ASN A 480 15.42 3.60 4.86
CA ASN A 480 16.61 3.61 4.04
C ASN A 480 16.98 2.19 3.57
N SER A 481 16.74 1.88 2.33
CA SER A 481 17.04 0.57 1.72
C SER A 481 18.54 0.31 1.46
N GLY A 482 19.42 1.24 1.88
CA GLY A 482 20.87 1.15 1.69
C GLY A 482 21.40 2.12 0.62
N GLY A 483 22.41 1.68 -0.08
CA GLY A 483 23.10 2.47 -1.10
C GLY A 483 24.57 2.07 -1.26
N LEU A 484 25.45 3.05 -1.43
CA LEU A 484 26.87 2.80 -1.58
C LEU A 484 27.49 2.33 -0.26
N LEU A 485 28.10 1.15 -0.27
CA LEU A 485 28.72 0.58 0.94
C LEU A 485 29.88 1.47 1.45
N GLU A 486 30.65 2.03 0.53
CA GLU A 486 31.76 2.92 0.85
C GLU A 486 31.30 4.17 1.61
N GLU A 487 30.12 4.73 1.27
CA GLU A 487 29.56 5.88 1.98
C GLU A 487 29.06 5.49 3.37
N ALA A 488 28.45 4.30 3.53
CA ALA A 488 28.06 3.80 4.85
C ALA A 488 29.28 3.58 5.76
N VAL A 489 30.36 3.02 5.21
CA VAL A 489 31.63 2.87 5.94
C VAL A 489 32.17 4.23 6.40
N LYS A 490 32.20 5.24 5.52
CA LYS A 490 32.63 6.58 5.87
C LYS A 490 31.75 7.25 6.93
N VAL A 491 30.42 6.98 6.91
CA VAL A 491 29.51 7.47 7.95
C VAL A 491 29.85 6.85 9.31
N VAL A 492 30.14 5.56 9.36
CA VAL A 492 30.61 4.92 10.61
C VAL A 492 31.95 5.51 11.03
N ASP A 493 32.88 5.73 10.10
CA ASP A 493 34.20 6.28 10.32
C ASP A 493 34.16 7.70 10.97
N LEU A 494 33.18 8.54 10.60
CA LEU A 494 32.93 9.83 11.25
C LEU A 494 32.60 9.72 12.75
N LEU A 495 32.16 8.55 13.20
CA LEU A 495 31.59 8.34 14.53
C LEU A 495 32.46 7.45 15.45
N VAL A 496 33.57 6.89 14.96
CA VAL A 496 34.46 6.01 15.73
C VAL A 496 35.85 6.58 15.85
N ASP A 497 36.52 6.30 16.96
CA ASP A 497 37.87 6.83 17.28
C ASP A 497 39.02 5.93 16.84
N ASP A 498 38.76 4.64 16.79
CA ASP A 498 39.83 3.65 16.69
C ASP A 498 40.19 3.40 15.21
N THR A 499 41.40 3.87 14.84
CA THR A 499 41.96 3.57 13.50
C THR A 499 42.29 2.09 13.35
N GLY A 500 42.00 1.52 12.19
CA GLY A 500 42.30 0.13 11.86
C GLY A 500 41.29 -0.91 12.36
N ILE A 501 40.24 -0.51 13.09
CA ILE A 501 39.15 -1.42 13.46
C ILE A 501 38.33 -1.76 12.24
N PRO A 502 38.01 -3.05 12.01
CA PRO A 502 37.07 -3.45 10.96
C PRO A 502 35.68 -2.86 11.19
N ILE A 503 35.16 -2.13 10.21
CA ILE A 503 33.76 -1.66 10.19
C ILE A 503 32.89 -2.74 9.58
N VAL A 504 33.33 -3.31 8.46
CA VAL A 504 32.65 -4.41 7.78
C VAL A 504 33.62 -5.18 6.91
N SER A 505 33.50 -6.49 6.88
CA SER A 505 34.29 -7.40 6.04
C SER A 505 33.36 -8.15 5.07
N GLN A 506 33.90 -8.48 3.89
CA GLN A 506 33.24 -9.31 2.90
C GLN A 506 33.77 -10.76 3.00
N VAL A 507 32.86 -11.73 3.08
CA VAL A 507 33.24 -13.15 3.17
C VAL A 507 32.37 -13.97 2.21
N SER A 508 32.98 -14.77 1.34
CA SER A 508 32.24 -15.65 0.44
C SER A 508 31.54 -16.80 1.18
N SER A 509 30.64 -17.51 0.53
CA SER A 509 29.97 -18.71 1.09
C SER A 509 30.96 -19.78 1.51
N GLY A 510 32.09 -19.92 0.84
CA GLY A 510 33.19 -20.85 1.18
C GLY A 510 34.19 -20.31 2.23
N GLY A 511 33.89 -19.19 2.90
CA GLY A 511 34.76 -18.59 3.91
C GLY A 511 35.96 -17.82 3.35
N ARG A 512 36.09 -17.68 2.03
CA ARG A 512 37.16 -16.92 1.40
C ARG A 512 36.97 -15.41 1.71
N PRO A 513 37.99 -14.71 2.24
CA PRO A 513 37.89 -13.30 2.55
C PRO A 513 37.77 -12.49 1.26
N GLY A 514 36.92 -11.47 1.27
CA GLY A 514 36.83 -10.40 0.30
C GLY A 514 37.51 -9.14 0.81
N ARG A 515 36.95 -7.98 0.47
CA ARG A 515 37.44 -6.69 0.93
C ARG A 515 37.05 -6.44 2.40
N GLU A 516 38.00 -5.92 3.18
CA GLU A 516 37.80 -5.42 4.51
C GLU A 516 37.82 -3.90 4.49
N TYR A 517 36.91 -3.27 5.22
CA TYR A 517 36.78 -1.82 5.35
C TYR A 517 37.02 -1.46 6.81
N ASN A 518 38.10 -0.72 7.04
CA ASN A 518 38.55 -0.36 8.37
C ASN A 518 38.34 1.14 8.64
N ALA A 519 38.17 1.52 9.88
CA ALA A 519 38.17 2.90 10.31
C ALA A 519 39.54 3.57 10.07
N THR A 520 39.50 4.84 9.64
CA THR A 520 40.72 5.50 9.16
C THR A 520 41.14 6.71 10.01
N ALA A 521 40.22 7.47 10.59
CA ALA A 521 40.51 8.75 11.24
C ALA A 521 39.60 8.97 12.45
N GLY A 522 39.99 9.91 13.30
CA GLY A 522 39.30 10.20 14.55
C GLY A 522 37.86 10.69 14.41
N ARG A 523 37.11 10.46 15.45
CA ARG A 523 35.68 10.76 15.59
C ARG A 523 35.39 12.27 15.49
N LEU A 524 34.42 12.62 14.64
CA LEU A 524 33.99 14.00 14.44
C LEU A 524 33.17 14.53 15.64
N ILE A 525 32.34 13.69 16.26
CA ILE A 525 31.49 14.04 17.41
C ILE A 525 31.65 13.04 18.55
N THR A 526 31.58 13.54 19.78
CA THR A 526 31.77 12.74 21.00
C THR A 526 30.49 12.51 21.79
N CYS A 527 29.40 13.23 21.47
CA CYS A 527 28.11 13.11 22.15
C CYS A 527 27.49 11.72 21.98
N PRO A 528 26.59 11.33 22.89
CA PRO A 528 25.76 10.13 22.71
C PRO A 528 25.05 10.12 21.37
N THR A 529 25.04 8.95 20.72
CA THR A 529 24.44 8.78 19.40
C THR A 529 23.34 7.73 19.45
N MET A 530 22.18 8.07 18.88
CA MET A 530 21.06 7.17 18.68
C MET A 530 20.88 6.89 17.20
N VAL A 531 20.56 5.67 16.83
CA VAL A 531 20.27 5.30 15.43
C VAL A 531 18.86 4.74 15.35
N LEU A 532 17.98 5.40 14.60
CA LEU A 532 16.63 4.94 14.36
C LEU A 532 16.60 3.97 13.18
N VAL A 533 15.99 2.80 13.37
CA VAL A 533 15.87 1.75 12.34
C VAL A 533 14.48 1.14 12.30
N ASN A 534 14.13 0.55 11.17
CA ASN A 534 12.92 -0.25 11.02
C ASN A 534 13.07 -1.37 9.99
N GLY A 535 12.04 -2.15 9.75
CA GLY A 535 12.02 -3.26 8.81
C GLY A 535 12.38 -2.91 7.36
N TRP A 536 12.40 -1.63 7.00
CA TRP A 536 12.82 -1.12 5.69
C TRP A 536 14.28 -0.63 5.67
N SER A 537 14.92 -0.55 6.82
CA SER A 537 16.37 -0.28 6.93
C SER A 537 17.13 -1.50 6.42
N ALA A 538 17.84 -1.39 5.30
CA ALA A 538 18.45 -2.53 4.64
C ALA A 538 19.90 -2.28 4.20
N SER A 539 20.68 -3.35 4.01
CA SER A 539 21.99 -3.31 3.37
C SER A 539 22.96 -2.35 4.07
N SER A 540 23.40 -1.27 3.40
CA SER A 540 24.31 -0.23 3.95
C SER A 540 23.79 0.39 5.25
N SER A 541 22.47 0.55 5.42
CA SER A 541 21.85 0.99 6.68
C SER A 541 22.08 0.00 7.80
N GLU A 542 22.04 -1.28 7.51
CA GLU A 542 22.29 -2.35 8.48
C GLU A 542 23.76 -2.45 8.85
N VAL A 543 24.66 -2.12 7.90
CA VAL A 543 26.10 -2.01 8.19
C VAL A 543 26.34 -0.87 9.17
N VAL A 544 25.77 0.31 8.94
CA VAL A 544 25.91 1.45 9.86
C VAL A 544 25.36 1.12 11.24
N ALA A 545 24.11 0.67 11.33
CA ALA A 545 23.47 0.35 12.60
C ALA A 545 24.24 -0.77 13.35
N GLY A 546 24.55 -1.86 12.64
CA GLY A 546 25.20 -3.01 13.24
C GLY A 546 26.65 -2.76 13.64
N ALA A 547 27.42 -2.00 12.84
CA ALA A 547 28.79 -1.65 13.20
C ALA A 547 28.84 -0.71 14.42
N LEU A 548 27.98 0.34 14.44
CA LEU A 548 27.90 1.24 15.59
C LEU A 548 27.42 0.55 16.87
N GLN A 549 26.54 -0.45 16.74
CA GLN A 549 26.09 -1.29 17.83
C GLN A 549 27.22 -2.18 18.38
N ASP A 550 27.93 -2.89 17.50
CA ASP A 550 29.04 -3.78 17.88
C ASP A 550 30.18 -3.01 18.54
N LEU A 551 30.46 -1.82 18.05
CA LEU A 551 31.47 -0.89 18.57
C LEU A 551 30.98 -0.10 19.80
N LYS A 552 29.74 -0.33 20.26
CA LYS A 552 29.11 0.38 21.39
C LYS A 552 29.18 1.91 21.25
N ARG A 553 29.09 2.40 19.99
CA ARG A 553 29.17 3.82 19.68
C ARG A 553 27.80 4.47 19.60
N ALA A 554 26.77 3.70 19.32
CA ALA A 554 25.39 4.17 19.28
C ALA A 554 24.44 3.16 19.90
N THR A 555 23.31 3.67 20.43
CA THR A 555 22.15 2.86 20.81
C THR A 555 21.21 2.76 19.61
N ILE A 556 20.84 1.56 19.22
CA ILE A 556 19.94 1.29 18.09
C ILE A 556 18.50 1.22 18.62
N ILE A 557 17.62 2.01 18.05
CA ILE A 557 16.23 2.16 18.52
C ILE A 557 15.27 1.92 17.36
N GLY A 558 14.17 1.22 17.63
CA GLY A 558 13.12 0.98 16.66
C GLY A 558 12.74 -0.47 16.53
N THR A 559 12.66 -0.99 15.31
CA THR A 559 12.32 -2.38 15.06
C THR A 559 13.38 -3.08 14.23
N ARG A 560 13.38 -4.43 14.27
CA ARG A 560 14.37 -5.24 13.55
C ARG A 560 14.47 -4.84 12.09
N THR A 561 15.70 -4.73 11.58
CA THR A 561 15.97 -4.35 10.19
C THR A 561 15.69 -5.46 9.18
N TYR A 562 15.79 -5.17 7.91
CA TYR A 562 15.37 -6.02 6.80
C TYR A 562 16.11 -7.37 6.68
N GLY A 563 17.43 -7.41 6.93
CA GLY A 563 18.23 -8.63 6.83
C GLY A 563 18.92 -8.82 5.46
N LYS A 564 19.28 -7.76 4.73
CA LYS A 564 20.07 -7.84 3.50
C LYS A 564 21.56 -7.76 3.80
N GLY A 565 22.13 -8.81 4.37
CA GLY A 565 23.55 -8.89 4.74
C GLY A 565 24.44 -9.45 3.62
N VAL A 566 24.19 -9.09 2.36
CA VAL A 566 25.02 -9.46 1.21
C VAL A 566 25.47 -8.24 0.43
N SER A 567 26.69 -8.25 -0.05
CA SER A 567 27.18 -7.28 -1.01
C SER A 567 26.98 -7.78 -2.43
N GLN A 568 26.66 -6.86 -3.33
CA GLN A 568 26.43 -7.12 -4.73
C GLN A 568 27.60 -6.56 -5.54
N GLN A 569 28.14 -7.37 -6.44
CA GLN A 569 29.13 -6.94 -7.41
C GLN A 569 28.48 -6.84 -8.79
N ARG A 570 28.81 -5.77 -9.50
CA ARG A 570 28.43 -5.66 -10.90
C ARG A 570 29.48 -6.34 -11.78
N LEU A 571 29.03 -7.32 -12.54
CA LEU A 571 29.83 -8.08 -13.46
C LEU A 571 29.39 -7.79 -14.89
N ASP A 572 30.33 -7.53 -15.78
CA ASP A 572 30.03 -7.40 -17.22
C ASP A 572 29.62 -8.77 -17.77
N VAL A 573 28.58 -8.80 -18.59
CA VAL A 573 28.16 -10.04 -19.26
C VAL A 573 28.97 -10.30 -20.52
N PRO A 574 29.00 -11.54 -21.02
CA PRO A 574 29.69 -11.87 -22.27
C PRO A 574 29.21 -11.02 -23.45
N ALA A 575 30.10 -10.86 -24.43
CA ALA A 575 29.79 -10.06 -25.61
C ALA A 575 28.62 -10.60 -26.46
N SER A 576 28.37 -11.91 -26.43
CA SER A 576 27.19 -12.56 -27.03
C SER A 576 25.90 -12.06 -26.42
N VAL A 577 25.83 -12.00 -25.10
CA VAL A 577 24.66 -11.46 -24.37
C VAL A 577 24.46 -9.99 -24.71
N ASN A 578 25.52 -9.17 -24.71
CA ASN A 578 25.46 -7.75 -25.10
C ASN A 578 24.88 -7.55 -26.51
N ARG A 579 25.27 -8.41 -27.48
CA ARG A 579 24.71 -8.37 -28.85
C ARG A 579 23.22 -8.69 -28.84
N LEU A 580 22.83 -9.73 -28.11
CA LEU A 580 21.45 -10.21 -28.09
C LEU A 580 20.48 -9.17 -27.45
N VAL A 581 20.90 -8.50 -26.38
CA VAL A 581 20.09 -7.45 -25.73
C VAL A 581 20.26 -6.04 -26.32
N GLY A 582 21.12 -5.93 -27.34
CA GLY A 582 21.29 -4.72 -28.16
C GLY A 582 22.11 -3.61 -27.51
N GLY A 583 22.98 -3.92 -26.54
CA GLY A 583 23.86 -2.95 -25.91
C GLY A 583 24.59 -3.50 -24.69
N LYS A 584 25.38 -2.66 -24.04
CA LYS A 584 26.09 -3.05 -22.81
C LYS A 584 25.13 -3.38 -21.70
N ALA A 585 25.15 -4.62 -21.23
CA ALA A 585 24.40 -5.12 -20.09
C ALA A 585 25.34 -5.58 -18.97
N SER A 586 24.84 -5.84 -17.78
CA SER A 586 25.59 -6.41 -16.67
C SER A 586 24.69 -7.23 -15.75
N VAL A 587 25.31 -8.06 -14.93
CA VAL A 587 24.64 -8.73 -13.81
C VAL A 587 25.11 -8.11 -12.51
N GLN A 588 24.18 -7.70 -11.68
CA GLN A 588 24.45 -7.36 -10.30
C GLN A 588 24.24 -8.61 -9.45
N LEU A 589 25.34 -9.22 -9.02
CA LEU A 589 25.33 -10.54 -8.36
C LEU A 589 25.68 -10.40 -6.88
N ALA A 590 24.88 -10.98 -6.00
CA ALA A 590 25.22 -11.15 -4.59
C ALA A 590 26.31 -12.22 -4.45
N ASN A 591 27.51 -11.84 -4.11
CA ASN A 591 28.67 -12.74 -4.11
C ASN A 591 29.43 -12.81 -2.78
N PHE A 592 29.19 -11.90 -1.85
CA PHE A 592 29.78 -11.92 -0.52
C PHE A 592 28.74 -11.67 0.56
N TYR A 593 28.87 -12.33 1.69
CA TYR A 593 28.21 -11.97 2.93
C TYR A 593 28.95 -10.79 3.59
N LEU A 594 28.19 -9.89 4.20
CA LEU A 594 28.72 -8.82 5.03
C LEU A 594 28.84 -9.32 6.47
N GLN A 595 30.00 -9.10 7.04
CA GLN A 595 30.34 -9.48 8.42
C GLN A 595 30.69 -8.22 9.21
N LEU A 596 30.01 -8.00 10.33
CA LEU A 596 30.15 -6.85 11.20
C LEU A 596 31.41 -6.98 12.11
N PRO A 597 31.80 -5.93 12.85
CA PRO A 597 33.00 -5.93 13.71
C PRO A 597 33.06 -7.11 14.70
N SER A 598 31.93 -7.52 15.27
CA SER A 598 31.85 -8.68 16.18
C SER A 598 32.02 -10.04 15.49
N GLY A 599 32.13 -10.08 14.16
CA GLY A 599 32.16 -11.32 13.38
C GLY A 599 30.77 -11.87 13.03
N ARG A 600 29.69 -11.26 13.52
CA ARG A 600 28.32 -11.68 13.21
C ARG A 600 27.91 -11.31 11.79
N ARG A 601 27.03 -12.15 11.21
CA ARG A 601 26.37 -11.88 9.93
C ARG A 601 24.90 -11.60 10.21
N PHE A 602 24.33 -10.66 9.47
CA PHE A 602 22.93 -10.22 9.60
C PHE A 602 22.06 -10.62 8.42
N HIS A 603 22.59 -11.39 7.48
CA HIS A 603 21.83 -11.89 6.33
C HIS A 603 20.77 -12.91 6.77
N GLY A 604 19.50 -12.63 6.43
CA GLY A 604 18.40 -13.55 6.59
C GLY A 604 18.13 -14.30 5.29
N PRO A 605 18.24 -15.67 5.28
CA PRO A 605 17.95 -16.42 4.08
C PRO A 605 16.49 -16.24 3.67
N ARG A 606 16.27 -16.09 2.38
CA ARG A 606 14.95 -15.96 1.77
C ARG A 606 14.69 -17.15 0.86
N ASP A 607 13.42 -17.49 0.68
CA ASP A 607 13.02 -18.48 -0.32
C ASP A 607 13.09 -17.85 -1.73
N SER A 608 12.91 -18.67 -2.76
CA SER A 608 12.88 -18.24 -4.17
C SER A 608 11.82 -17.16 -4.49
N ARG A 609 10.94 -16.84 -3.55
CA ARG A 609 9.92 -15.81 -3.64
C ARG A 609 10.26 -14.56 -2.81
N GLY A 610 11.48 -14.46 -2.30
CA GLY A 610 11.94 -13.34 -1.47
C GLY A 610 11.38 -13.32 -0.03
N ARG A 611 10.71 -14.37 0.44
CA ARG A 611 10.16 -14.45 1.79
C ARG A 611 11.19 -14.96 2.77
N VAL A 612 11.23 -14.37 3.98
CA VAL A 612 12.12 -14.82 5.05
C VAL A 612 11.82 -16.28 5.39
N THR A 613 12.85 -17.12 5.36
CA THR A 613 12.72 -18.53 5.74
C THR A 613 12.35 -18.65 7.22
N VAL A 614 11.33 -19.43 7.52
CA VAL A 614 10.82 -19.62 8.88
C VAL A 614 11.96 -20.08 9.81
N GLY A 615 12.10 -19.38 10.94
CA GLY A 615 13.11 -19.71 11.98
C GLY A 615 14.50 -19.10 11.78
N ARG A 616 14.77 -18.37 10.67
CA ARG A 616 16.05 -17.69 10.45
C ARG A 616 15.80 -16.20 10.10
N ARG A 617 15.50 -15.40 11.11
CA ARG A 617 15.39 -13.94 10.94
C ARG A 617 16.79 -13.34 10.85
N GLY A 618 17.10 -12.68 9.73
CA GLY A 618 18.25 -11.78 9.62
C GLY A 618 17.95 -10.40 10.22
N GLY A 619 18.83 -9.47 9.93
CA GLY A 619 18.67 -8.08 10.35
C GLY A 619 19.39 -7.76 11.67
N ILE A 620 19.43 -6.45 11.94
CA ILE A 620 19.96 -5.90 13.19
C ILE A 620 18.80 -5.81 14.19
N GLU A 621 18.95 -6.43 15.34
CA GLU A 621 18.02 -6.27 16.45
C GLU A 621 18.32 -4.95 17.16
N PRO A 622 17.36 -4.06 17.35
CA PRO A 622 17.56 -2.84 18.13
C PRO A 622 17.89 -3.13 19.58
N ASP A 623 18.67 -2.25 20.21
CA ASP A 623 18.93 -2.29 21.66
C ASP A 623 17.68 -1.90 22.44
N VAL A 624 16.89 -0.96 21.88
CA VAL A 624 15.61 -0.52 22.41
C VAL A 624 14.52 -0.74 21.36
N ILE A 625 13.68 -1.73 21.63
CA ILE A 625 12.57 -2.06 20.72
C ILE A 625 11.42 -1.09 20.96
N VAL A 626 11.08 -0.34 19.91
CA VAL A 626 9.93 0.56 19.87
C VAL A 626 9.12 0.25 18.61
N ALA A 627 7.98 -0.38 18.78
CA ALA A 627 7.09 -0.73 17.66
C ALA A 627 6.53 0.56 17.01
N ASP A 628 6.54 0.60 15.68
CA ASP A 628 5.85 1.65 14.92
C ASP A 628 4.48 1.11 14.51
N PRO A 629 3.38 1.73 14.95
CA PRO A 629 2.03 1.25 14.64
C PRO A 629 1.76 1.04 13.16
N LEU A 630 2.49 1.74 12.27
CA LEU A 630 2.32 1.65 10.82
C LEU A 630 3.28 0.68 10.12
N LYS A 631 4.32 0.19 10.77
CA LYS A 631 5.43 -0.47 10.06
C LYS A 631 5.68 -1.93 10.42
N GLU A 632 5.05 -2.46 11.47
CA GLU A 632 5.08 -3.90 11.80
C GLU A 632 3.88 -4.67 11.22
N LEU A 633 3.32 -4.15 10.17
CA LEU A 633 2.14 -4.70 9.53
C LEU A 633 2.49 -5.96 8.75
N ALA A 634 1.66 -6.98 8.85
CA ALA A 634 1.67 -8.09 7.90
C ALA A 634 1.42 -7.54 6.47
N SER A 635 1.90 -8.24 5.44
CA SER A 635 1.80 -7.74 4.05
C SER A 635 0.40 -7.26 3.66
N TRP A 636 -0.63 -7.95 4.13
CA TRP A 636 -2.01 -7.58 3.88
C TRP A 636 -2.46 -6.32 4.66
N GLU A 637 -1.89 -6.08 5.86
CA GLU A 637 -2.14 -4.83 6.59
C GLU A 637 -1.47 -3.65 5.90
N GLN A 638 -0.32 -3.89 5.27
CA GLN A 638 0.33 -2.88 4.44
C GLN A 638 -0.53 -2.51 3.23
N ASP A 639 -1.11 -3.51 2.53
CA ASP A 639 -2.03 -3.27 1.43
C ASP A 639 -3.29 -2.54 1.91
N GLU A 640 -3.80 -2.92 3.08
CA GLU A 640 -4.96 -2.28 3.69
C GLU A 640 -4.63 -0.86 4.18
N LEU A 641 -3.44 -0.63 4.75
CA LEU A 641 -2.97 0.69 5.12
C LEU A 641 -2.89 1.61 3.91
N LEU A 642 -2.32 1.13 2.80
CA LEU A 642 -2.25 1.89 1.56
C LEU A 642 -3.65 2.20 1.02
N ARG A 643 -4.58 1.23 1.07
CA ARG A 643 -5.97 1.43 0.69
C ARG A 643 -6.64 2.52 1.54
N VAL A 644 -6.44 2.50 2.84
CA VAL A 644 -6.99 3.49 3.76
C VAL A 644 -6.31 4.84 3.57
N GLN A 645 -4.99 4.86 3.52
CA GLN A 645 -4.20 6.09 3.39
C GLN A 645 -4.54 6.89 2.12
N TYR A 646 -4.91 6.18 1.04
CA TYR A 646 -5.27 6.80 -0.24
C TYR A 646 -6.77 6.68 -0.54
N SER A 647 -7.60 6.49 0.50
CA SER A 647 -9.05 6.45 0.36
C SER A 647 -9.63 7.86 0.19
N THR A 648 -10.76 7.91 -0.50
CA THR A 648 -11.53 9.15 -0.66
C THR A 648 -11.94 9.70 0.71
N GLU A 649 -12.34 8.82 1.62
CA GLU A 649 -12.84 9.16 2.95
C GLU A 649 -11.79 9.91 3.78
N LEU A 650 -10.51 9.50 3.73
CA LEU A 650 -9.45 10.21 4.44
C LEU A 650 -9.18 11.59 3.84
N TYR A 651 -9.15 11.70 2.53
CA TYR A 651 -8.94 12.99 1.86
C TYR A 651 -10.12 13.94 2.05
N GLU A 652 -11.38 13.43 1.98
CA GLU A 652 -12.57 14.21 2.32
C GLU A 652 -12.53 14.73 3.73
N TYR A 653 -12.20 13.87 4.66
CA TYR A 653 -12.08 14.25 6.07
C TYR A 653 -11.03 15.34 6.28
N LEU A 654 -9.83 15.17 5.69
CA LEU A 654 -8.78 16.18 5.78
C LEU A 654 -9.20 17.52 5.19
N ASN A 655 -9.88 17.53 4.06
CA ASN A 655 -10.31 18.79 3.45
C ASN A 655 -11.44 19.48 4.25
N ILE A 656 -12.35 18.71 4.84
CA ILE A 656 -13.43 19.26 5.68
C ILE A 656 -12.87 19.89 6.96
N HIS A 657 -11.87 19.27 7.56
CA HIS A 657 -11.34 19.69 8.86
C HIS A 657 -10.01 20.45 8.76
N TYR A 658 -9.51 20.75 7.54
CA TYR A 658 -8.16 21.24 7.32
C TYR A 658 -7.80 22.50 8.11
N GLU A 659 -8.62 23.54 8.04
CA GLU A 659 -8.37 24.81 8.76
C GLU A 659 -8.22 24.59 10.27
N HIS A 660 -9.05 23.72 10.84
CA HIS A 660 -8.96 23.40 12.27
C HIS A 660 -7.72 22.54 12.59
N LEU A 661 -7.42 21.57 11.76
CA LEU A 661 -6.24 20.70 11.92
C LEU A 661 -4.93 21.45 11.71
N GLU A 662 -4.88 22.38 10.77
CA GLU A 662 -3.74 23.25 10.54
C GLU A 662 -3.52 24.18 11.74
N PHE A 663 -4.58 24.77 12.27
CA PHE A 663 -4.52 25.56 13.50
C PHE A 663 -3.97 24.73 14.68
N LEU A 664 -4.49 23.52 14.91
CA LEU A 664 -3.97 22.61 15.93
C LEU A 664 -2.51 22.23 15.70
N TRP A 665 -2.13 22.00 14.45
CA TRP A 665 -0.73 21.72 14.10
C TRP A 665 0.22 22.85 14.50
N GLN A 666 -0.21 24.10 14.31
CA GLN A 666 0.62 25.27 14.62
C GLN A 666 0.66 25.59 16.12
N GLU A 667 -0.50 25.54 16.79
CA GLU A 667 -0.66 26.03 18.18
C GLU A 667 -0.57 24.92 19.23
N ALA A 668 -0.99 23.71 18.89
CA ALA A 668 -1.08 22.58 19.80
C ALA A 668 -0.72 21.24 19.12
N PRO A 669 0.50 21.09 18.55
CA PRO A 669 0.86 19.90 17.76
C PRO A 669 0.78 18.59 18.56
N ARG A 670 0.81 18.64 19.89
CA ARG A 670 0.62 17.49 20.78
C ARG A 670 -0.80 16.95 20.77
N ASP A 671 -1.77 17.81 20.50
CA ASP A 671 -3.19 17.45 20.49
C ASP A 671 -3.58 16.65 19.23
N LEU A 672 -2.60 16.36 18.34
CA LEU A 672 -2.79 15.54 17.14
C LEU A 672 -1.99 14.22 17.20
N THR A 673 -1.55 13.78 18.37
CA THR A 673 -0.72 12.59 18.52
C THR A 673 -1.51 11.28 18.62
N ARG A 674 -2.78 11.36 18.99
CA ARG A 674 -3.64 10.18 19.16
C ARG A 674 -4.84 10.25 18.21
N ALA A 675 -5.38 9.09 17.88
CA ALA A 675 -6.53 8.98 16.98
C ALA A 675 -7.76 9.77 17.48
N GLU A 676 -7.99 9.76 18.78
CA GLU A 676 -9.11 10.46 19.43
C GLU A 676 -8.97 11.98 19.46
N ASP A 677 -7.79 12.51 19.18
CA ASP A 677 -7.52 13.95 19.15
C ASP A 677 -8.06 14.61 17.85
N TYR A 678 -8.36 13.79 16.83
CA TYR A 678 -8.90 14.28 15.58
C TYR A 678 -10.42 14.48 15.65
N PRO A 679 -10.96 15.61 15.15
CA PRO A 679 -12.40 15.88 15.18
C PRO A 679 -13.20 14.74 14.55
N GLU A 680 -14.25 14.29 15.18
CA GLU A 680 -15.15 13.24 14.64
C GLU A 680 -14.43 11.96 14.14
N PHE A 681 -13.22 11.65 14.65
CA PHE A 681 -12.41 10.52 14.21
C PHE A 681 -13.18 9.19 14.19
N LEU A 682 -14.07 8.96 15.16
CA LEU A 682 -14.85 7.72 15.20
C LEU A 682 -15.81 7.58 14.01
N LEU A 683 -16.31 8.69 13.47
CA LEU A 683 -17.14 8.69 12.27
C LEU A 683 -16.31 8.33 11.05
N LEU A 684 -15.15 8.96 10.90
CA LEU A 684 -14.18 8.61 9.86
C LEU A 684 -13.79 7.14 9.95
N TYR A 685 -13.37 6.66 11.12
CA TYR A 685 -12.95 5.28 11.33
C TYR A 685 -14.04 4.28 10.92
N SER A 686 -15.30 4.59 11.27
CA SER A 686 -16.45 3.74 10.91
C SER A 686 -16.74 3.75 9.41
N SER A 687 -16.46 4.85 8.70
CA SER A 687 -16.69 4.94 7.24
C SER A 687 -15.67 4.13 6.45
N LEU A 688 -14.44 4.01 6.93
CA LEU A 688 -13.35 3.32 6.23
C LEU A 688 -13.54 1.82 6.09
N ALA A 689 -14.44 1.21 6.85
CA ALA A 689 -14.68 -0.25 6.85
C ALA A 689 -13.37 -1.06 6.84
N THR A 690 -12.42 -0.62 7.65
CA THR A 690 -11.05 -1.17 7.70
C THR A 690 -10.88 -2.14 8.85
N SER A 691 -9.89 -2.98 8.71
CA SER A 691 -9.42 -3.89 9.76
C SER A 691 -8.21 -3.36 10.52
N LEU A 692 -7.68 -2.20 10.11
CA LEU A 692 -6.63 -1.52 10.85
C LEU A 692 -7.17 -1.04 12.21
N SER A 693 -6.32 -1.00 13.20
CA SER A 693 -6.67 -0.40 14.50
C SER A 693 -6.87 1.12 14.38
N LYS A 694 -7.57 1.72 15.33
CA LYS A 694 -7.73 3.18 15.42
C LYS A 694 -6.39 3.91 15.43
N ALA A 695 -5.40 3.37 16.16
CA ALA A 695 -4.05 3.93 16.21
C ALA A 695 -3.37 3.93 14.83
N GLN A 696 -3.52 2.86 14.06
CA GLN A 696 -2.97 2.77 12.70
C GLN A 696 -3.64 3.76 11.74
N VAL A 697 -4.96 3.90 11.82
CA VAL A 697 -5.70 4.89 11.01
C VAL A 697 -5.36 6.33 11.45
N GLY A 698 -5.25 6.60 12.74
CA GLY A 698 -4.83 7.89 13.27
C GLY A 698 -3.42 8.27 12.80
N ALA A 699 -2.48 7.32 12.83
CA ALA A 699 -1.13 7.54 12.33
C ALA A 699 -1.08 7.76 10.81
N ALA A 700 -1.92 7.07 10.03
CA ALA A 700 -2.07 7.31 8.59
C ALA A 700 -2.62 8.71 8.30
N LEU A 701 -3.61 9.14 9.07
CA LEU A 701 -4.21 10.47 8.98
C LEU A 701 -3.20 11.56 9.33
N HIS A 702 -2.42 11.37 10.39
CA HIS A 702 -1.35 12.28 10.78
C HIS A 702 -0.31 12.44 9.66
N LEU A 703 0.10 11.34 9.04
CA LEU A 703 1.05 11.38 7.92
C LEU A 703 0.50 12.15 6.71
N LEU A 704 -0.79 12.00 6.41
CA LEU A 704 -1.44 12.74 5.31
C LEU A 704 -1.60 14.23 5.65
N LEU A 705 -1.98 14.56 6.87
CA LEU A 705 -2.04 15.96 7.33
C LEU A 705 -0.67 16.63 7.20
N HIS A 706 0.38 15.95 7.67
CA HIS A 706 1.75 16.42 7.55
C HIS A 706 2.12 16.73 6.09
N ARG A 707 1.85 15.80 5.18
CA ARG A 707 2.12 15.98 3.74
C ARG A 707 1.30 17.11 3.12
N LYS A 708 0.05 17.25 3.53
CA LYS A 708 -0.81 18.34 3.04
C LYS A 708 -0.27 19.70 3.49
N ILE A 709 0.18 19.83 4.73
CA ILE A 709 0.81 21.06 5.23
C ILE A 709 2.12 21.32 4.48
N GLU A 710 2.96 20.31 4.25
CA GLU A 710 4.17 20.45 3.44
C GLU A 710 3.87 20.97 2.03
N ASP A 711 2.81 20.46 1.39
CA ASP A 711 2.39 20.90 0.06
C ASP A 711 1.86 22.33 0.05
N GLU A 712 1.01 22.70 1.01
CA GLU A 712 0.42 24.05 1.12
C GLU A 712 1.50 25.09 1.44
N GLU A 713 2.40 24.78 2.36
CA GLU A 713 3.51 25.67 2.73
C GLU A 713 4.67 25.64 1.75
N GLN A 714 4.64 24.79 0.74
CA GLN A 714 5.72 24.59 -0.25
C GLN A 714 7.08 24.28 0.41
N THR A 715 7.06 23.48 1.47
CA THR A 715 8.23 23.13 2.29
C THR A 715 8.28 21.64 2.57
N GLU A 716 9.40 21.16 3.09
CA GLU A 716 9.54 19.81 3.65
C GLU A 716 10.03 19.93 5.09
N PHE A 717 9.47 19.12 5.99
CA PHE A 717 9.93 19.05 7.36
C PHE A 717 10.94 17.90 7.54
N ALA A 718 11.92 18.11 8.40
CA ALA A 718 12.92 17.09 8.67
C ALA A 718 12.36 15.90 9.45
N ASN A 719 11.37 16.15 10.33
CA ASN A 719 10.80 15.13 11.21
C ASN A 719 9.35 15.44 11.59
N THR A 720 8.70 14.49 12.26
CA THR A 720 7.35 14.57 12.81
C THR A 720 7.35 14.28 14.30
N LEU A 721 8.21 14.97 15.05
CA LEU A 721 8.58 14.66 16.43
C LEU A 721 7.38 14.32 17.35
N HIS A 722 6.32 15.11 17.29
CA HIS A 722 5.18 14.95 18.22
C HIS A 722 4.38 13.65 18.00
N ALA A 723 4.40 13.11 16.80
CA ALA A 723 3.74 11.84 16.48
C ALA A 723 4.74 10.66 16.38
N ASP A 724 6.05 10.94 16.40
CA ASP A 724 7.09 9.94 16.19
C ASP A 724 7.58 9.36 17.51
N ILE A 725 6.91 8.32 18.00
CA ILE A 725 7.26 7.65 19.25
C ILE A 725 8.68 7.09 19.30
N GLN A 726 9.25 6.70 18.14
CA GLN A 726 10.62 6.22 18.07
C GLN A 726 11.61 7.37 18.22
N LEU A 727 11.33 8.51 17.60
CA LEU A 727 12.14 9.72 17.75
C LEU A 727 12.06 10.28 19.19
N GLN A 728 10.84 10.32 19.77
CA GLN A 728 10.65 10.70 21.18
C GLN A 728 11.45 9.78 22.11
N LYS A 729 11.44 8.48 21.86
CA LYS A 729 12.23 7.51 22.64
C LYS A 729 13.74 7.77 22.49
N ALA A 730 14.22 8.09 21.29
CA ALA A 730 15.62 8.42 21.08
C ALA A 730 16.04 9.67 21.87
N ILE A 731 15.20 10.68 21.91
CA ILE A 731 15.42 11.89 22.71
C ILE A 731 15.39 11.55 24.20
N ALA A 732 14.49 10.69 24.64
CA ALA A 732 14.40 10.22 26.03
C ALA A 732 15.66 9.45 26.47
N GLU A 733 16.26 8.65 25.59
CA GLU A 733 17.54 7.96 25.86
C GLU A 733 18.73 8.95 25.99
N LEU A 734 18.59 10.18 25.49
CA LEU A 734 19.53 11.28 25.74
C LEU A 734 19.27 12.00 27.09
N GLY A 735 18.30 11.51 27.89
CA GLY A 735 17.92 12.11 29.18
C GLY A 735 16.94 13.28 29.07
N ILE A 736 16.25 13.42 27.92
CA ILE A 736 15.30 14.50 27.65
C ILE A 736 13.90 13.88 27.46
N THR A 737 12.92 14.33 28.24
CA THR A 737 11.52 13.90 28.09
C THR A 737 10.76 14.94 27.28
N VAL A 738 10.39 14.63 26.05
CA VAL A 738 9.76 15.56 25.09
C VAL A 738 8.46 16.14 25.63
N GLU A 739 7.62 15.30 26.26
CA GLU A 739 6.30 15.70 26.76
C GLU A 739 6.35 16.74 27.88
N THR A 740 7.40 16.76 28.66
CA THR A 740 7.52 17.64 29.84
C THR A 740 8.60 18.70 29.70
N HIS A 741 9.47 18.57 28.71
CA HIS A 741 10.60 19.50 28.54
C HIS A 741 10.13 20.83 27.93
N PRO A 742 10.38 21.99 28.58
CA PRO A 742 9.87 23.29 28.13
C PRO A 742 10.27 23.65 26.69
N SER A 743 11.50 23.31 26.29
CA SER A 743 12.02 23.60 24.95
C SER A 743 11.33 22.82 23.83
N TYR A 744 10.67 21.70 24.15
CA TYR A 744 9.93 20.89 23.19
C TYR A 744 8.43 21.11 23.24
N ALA A 745 7.89 21.83 24.24
CA ALA A 745 6.46 21.97 24.46
C ALA A 745 5.72 22.59 23.26
N ARG A 746 6.36 23.54 22.56
CA ARG A 746 5.81 24.25 21.39
C ARG A 746 6.78 24.21 20.20
N TRP A 747 7.68 23.24 20.19
CA TRP A 747 8.63 23.14 19.09
C TRP A 747 7.96 22.56 17.85
N LEU A 748 8.13 23.23 16.74
CA LEU A 748 7.75 22.77 15.41
C LEU A 748 9.01 22.48 14.60
N PRO A 749 9.00 21.44 13.74
CA PRO A 749 10.13 21.19 12.85
C PRO A 749 10.46 22.40 11.98
N GLY A 750 11.74 22.72 11.88
CA GLY A 750 12.21 23.79 10.98
C GLY A 750 11.99 23.43 9.52
N LYS A 751 11.69 24.44 8.71
CA LYS A 751 11.55 24.26 7.26
C LYS A 751 12.93 24.02 6.65
N ILE A 752 13.03 23.05 5.74
CA ILE A 752 14.26 22.80 5.00
C ILE A 752 14.50 24.01 4.08
N GLN A 753 15.51 24.79 4.39
CA GLN A 753 15.98 25.83 3.47
C GLN A 753 16.71 25.15 2.32
N GLN A 754 16.20 25.34 1.12
CA GLN A 754 16.87 24.92 -0.12
C GLN A 754 17.80 26.05 -0.55
N ASP A 755 19.08 25.89 -0.27
CA ASP A 755 20.15 26.73 -0.86
C ASP A 755 20.47 26.29 -2.29
#